data_98692d62dd33977814d68d55f158162f
#
_entry.id   98692d62dd33977814d68d55f158162f
#
_cell.length_a   1.000
_cell.length_b   1.000
_cell.length_c   1.000
_cell.angle_alpha   90.00
_cell.angle_beta   90.00
_cell.angle_gamma   90.00
#
_symmetry.space_group_name_H-M   'P 1'
#
loop_
_entity.id
_entity.type
_entity.pdbx_description
1 polymer ?
#
loop_
_entity_poly.entity_id
_entity_poly.type
_entity_poly.pdbx_seq_one_letter_code
_entity_poly.pdbx_strand_id
1 'polypeptide(L)'
;MNLSYIDTRYAAFFRFVRAVIVCLFLFSCPVSAGISLHMANNIDLSNNAILDMYQDENGYMWIGTYDGLNLYNGKNTYVFRFEPNNKNTLCSNIINKIVYGGDGFLWVSTSMGLNRFSLKDRKVTESYTEYPECLNVVSDSAGNTLLIKQKDFISCYSPETGSFQDVHVQGMNEEVSKVLFANGERQFFILDADGCLLEICPDFESFPLVLDIKKTPIHEKEIDRAYYLDGTLYYVDMENHFYSYRMKDRRKEYLADLTGWMEQYGKLSRIALFHSVPYLVFRNGLLLNIDNQEEALRFNVGLFCVLPDRKQDILWVGTDGQGVRMYYDKYNRFSGIQLKSLPIVVRNPVRSIYTEDEKTIWFGTKGNGFVRVEDYDSYEKGKIPAEKVKHFTTSSGLSSDRVYCFRKSNYYPWVWIGTEGPGLSYYSLVDKKVHTMASLVDTKIRYVHAIREVNDSTLWMATTGDGLLEVVIGRKGGELVIKYVKSFILEKDGKICNEFHSMSYDDEASLLYLGSRGGYGLVRFNLLTKKYEFIPMNNAGNRAVGDVLCMCYSKDSTFYLGASSGMTQMKLHSGNPAEVRQYSRIDGIKNDMVHGILEDSDGCVWLSTNKGLTKYNPHNRFFHNYESPDLDVTEFSDDAYWKCPYTGKLFFGGINGVIWVDP
;
A
#
# COMPACT_ATOMS: atom_id res chain seq x y z
N MET A 1 -37.62 -63.41 17.43
CA MET A 1 -36.71 -63.26 16.28
C MET A 1 -36.21 -61.83 16.25
N ASN A 2 -35.00 -61.69 16.70
CA ASN A 2 -33.92 -60.78 16.40
C ASN A 2 -34.16 -59.24 16.38
N LEU A 3 -34.18 -58.68 17.57
CA LEU A 3 -33.87 -57.27 17.83
C LEU A 3 -32.36 -56.98 17.83
N SER A 4 -31.49 -57.99 17.82
CA SER A 4 -30.03 -57.89 17.90
C SER A 4 -29.33 -57.58 16.54
N TYR A 5 -30.04 -57.61 15.41
CA TYR A 5 -29.45 -57.41 14.09
C TYR A 5 -29.58 -55.96 13.55
N ILE A 6 -30.44 -55.16 14.19
CA ILE A 6 -30.64 -53.75 13.84
C ILE A 6 -29.59 -52.85 14.53
N ASP A 7 -29.19 -53.21 15.74
CA ASP A 7 -28.23 -52.42 16.53
C ASP A 7 -26.80 -52.42 15.96
N THR A 8 -26.38 -53.52 15.33
CA THR A 8 -25.03 -53.62 14.74
C THR A 8 -24.85 -52.83 13.46
N ARG A 9 -25.91 -52.62 12.67
CA ARG A 9 -25.87 -51.81 11.44
C ARG A 9 -25.86 -50.30 11.75
N TYR A 10 -26.61 -49.86 12.75
CA TYR A 10 -26.56 -48.46 13.20
C TYR A 10 -25.23 -48.13 13.88
N ALA A 11 -24.67 -49.02 14.68
CA ALA A 11 -23.35 -48.83 15.27
C ALA A 11 -22.24 -48.80 14.23
N ALA A 12 -22.32 -49.59 13.16
CA ALA A 12 -21.36 -49.53 12.04
C ALA A 12 -21.53 -48.25 11.19
N PHE A 13 -22.80 -47.83 10.95
CA PHE A 13 -23.10 -46.57 10.25
C PHE A 13 -22.59 -45.35 11.03
N PHE A 14 -22.80 -45.27 12.36
CA PHE A 14 -22.29 -44.19 13.19
C PHE A 14 -20.77 -44.21 13.29
N ARG A 15 -20.12 -45.40 13.29
CA ARG A 15 -18.65 -45.49 13.21
C ARG A 15 -18.11 -45.02 11.85
N PHE A 16 -18.81 -45.36 10.76
CA PHE A 16 -18.45 -44.89 9.41
C PHE A 16 -18.64 -43.38 9.27
N VAL A 17 -19.79 -42.84 9.74
CA VAL A 17 -20.07 -41.39 9.74
C VAL A 17 -19.03 -40.63 10.62
N ARG A 18 -18.67 -41.19 11.80
CA ARG A 18 -17.61 -40.63 12.62
C ARG A 18 -16.23 -40.66 11.95
N ALA A 19 -15.90 -41.77 11.27
CA ALA A 19 -14.66 -41.87 10.50
C ALA A 19 -14.62 -40.91 9.32
N VAL A 20 -15.74 -40.71 8.61
CA VAL A 20 -15.86 -39.73 7.51
C VAL A 20 -15.78 -38.31 8.03
N ILE A 21 -16.39 -38.00 9.18
CA ILE A 21 -16.27 -36.69 9.83
C ILE A 21 -14.83 -36.43 10.31
N VAL A 22 -14.20 -37.45 10.91
CA VAL A 22 -12.76 -37.34 11.31
C VAL A 22 -11.87 -37.23 10.09
N CYS A 23 -12.12 -37.94 9.00
CA CYS A 23 -11.41 -37.75 7.73
C CYS A 23 -11.67 -36.37 7.10
N LEU A 24 -12.91 -35.84 7.17
CA LEU A 24 -13.20 -34.48 6.71
C LEU A 24 -12.52 -33.39 7.57
N PHE A 25 -12.33 -33.64 8.87
CA PHE A 25 -11.54 -32.78 9.75
C PHE A 25 -10.03 -32.96 9.58
N LEU A 26 -9.56 -34.13 9.13
CA LEU A 26 -8.16 -34.38 8.81
C LEU A 26 -7.76 -33.88 7.41
N PHE A 27 -8.72 -33.60 6.51
CA PHE A 27 -8.51 -32.98 5.20
C PHE A 27 -8.90 -31.51 5.13
N SER A 28 -9.42 -30.91 6.20
CA SER A 28 -9.29 -29.47 6.43
C SER A 28 -7.87 -29.21 6.95
N CYS A 29 -6.86 -29.46 6.14
CA CYS A 29 -5.64 -28.71 6.28
C CYS A 29 -6.07 -27.23 6.23
N PRO A 30 -5.80 -26.40 7.25
CA PRO A 30 -5.74 -25.00 7.00
C PRO A 30 -4.75 -24.87 5.83
N VAL A 31 -5.17 -24.32 4.73
CA VAL A 31 -4.24 -23.81 3.73
C VAL A 31 -3.41 -22.82 4.56
N SER A 32 -2.25 -23.28 5.00
CA SER A 32 -1.23 -22.43 5.58
C SER A 32 -1.01 -21.35 4.54
N ALA A 33 -1.58 -20.20 4.77
CA ALA A 33 -1.32 -19.02 3.96
C ALA A 33 0.20 -18.84 4.09
N GLY A 34 0.92 -19.30 3.05
CA GLY A 34 2.37 -19.38 3.10
C GLY A 34 2.91 -17.96 3.14
N ILE A 35 3.32 -17.55 4.30
CA ILE A 35 3.99 -16.31 4.59
C ILE A 35 5.25 -16.23 3.74
N SER A 36 5.41 -15.19 2.94
CA SER A 36 6.61 -15.01 2.13
C SER A 36 7.46 -13.87 2.66
N LEU A 37 8.71 -14.20 2.91
CA LEU A 37 9.75 -13.22 3.20
C LEU A 37 10.28 -12.70 1.87
N HIS A 38 10.10 -11.41 1.62
CA HIS A 38 10.72 -10.74 0.49
C HIS A 38 11.94 -9.94 0.94
N MET A 39 13.00 -10.03 0.15
CA MET A 39 14.10 -9.09 0.29
C MET A 39 13.59 -7.72 -0.15
N ALA A 40 13.85 -6.69 0.64
CA ALA A 40 13.76 -5.32 0.17
C ALA A 40 14.87 -5.10 -0.89
N ASN A 41 14.69 -5.72 -2.06
CA ASN A 41 15.60 -5.55 -3.17
C ASN A 41 15.47 -4.10 -3.61
N ASN A 42 16.57 -3.33 -3.51
CA ASN A 42 16.76 -1.95 -3.95
C ASN A 42 16.65 -0.84 -2.88
N ILE A 43 16.74 -1.13 -1.61
CA ILE A 43 17.06 -0.08 -0.65
C ILE A 43 18.59 0.08 -0.64
N ASP A 44 19.09 1.14 -1.28
CA ASP A 44 20.51 1.46 -1.31
C ASP A 44 20.91 2.13 0.02
N LEU A 45 21.24 1.31 1.01
CA LEU A 45 21.63 1.74 2.34
C LEU A 45 23.11 2.04 2.41
N SER A 46 23.49 2.96 3.29
CA SER A 46 24.90 3.30 3.57
C SER A 46 25.69 2.11 4.12
N ASN A 47 25.03 1.20 4.84
CA ASN A 47 25.58 -0.06 5.34
C ASN A 47 24.49 -1.10 5.53
N ASN A 48 24.81 -2.38 5.39
CA ASN A 48 23.85 -3.49 5.45
C ASN A 48 23.63 -4.07 6.85
N ALA A 49 24.34 -3.61 7.89
CA ALA A 49 24.04 -3.94 9.27
C ALA A 49 23.09 -2.89 9.87
N ILE A 50 21.87 -3.33 10.19
CA ILE A 50 20.77 -2.45 10.60
C ILE A 50 20.64 -2.48 12.10
N LEU A 51 21.05 -1.42 12.76
CA LEU A 51 21.11 -1.35 14.23
C LEU A 51 19.75 -0.98 14.86
N ASP A 52 19.04 -0.02 14.25
CA ASP A 52 17.70 0.37 14.72
C ASP A 52 16.87 0.97 13.56
N MET A 53 15.54 0.98 13.72
CA MET A 53 14.61 1.52 12.74
C MET A 53 13.49 2.28 13.43
N TYR A 54 13.05 3.37 12.78
CA TYR A 54 11.92 4.17 13.20
C TYR A 54 11.10 4.60 11.98
N GLN A 55 9.77 4.59 12.07
CA GLN A 55 8.87 5.11 11.03
C GLN A 55 8.24 6.41 11.50
N ASP A 56 8.40 7.49 10.72
CA ASP A 56 7.80 8.78 11.03
C ASP A 56 6.30 8.86 10.64
N GLU A 57 5.66 9.97 10.97
CA GLU A 57 4.24 10.20 10.70
C GLU A 57 3.91 10.24 9.20
N ASN A 58 4.88 10.57 8.34
CA ASN A 58 4.74 10.54 6.90
C ASN A 58 4.87 9.11 6.32
N GLY A 59 5.30 8.14 7.14
CA GLY A 59 5.56 6.77 6.74
C GLY A 59 6.98 6.53 6.24
N TYR A 60 7.84 7.53 6.29
CA TYR A 60 9.23 7.37 5.91
C TYR A 60 9.99 6.54 6.95
N MET A 61 10.87 5.66 6.46
CA MET A 61 11.68 4.80 7.31
C MET A 61 13.03 5.45 7.59
N TRP A 62 13.30 5.67 8.87
CA TRP A 62 14.61 6.09 9.38
C TRP A 62 15.37 4.86 9.83
N ILE A 63 16.52 4.60 9.22
CA ILE A 63 17.28 3.36 9.38
C ILE A 63 18.69 3.70 9.86
N GLY A 64 19.00 3.29 11.06
CA GLY A 64 20.31 3.44 11.69
C GLY A 64 21.24 2.30 11.34
N THR A 65 22.46 2.64 10.91
CA THR A 65 23.48 1.67 10.49
C THR A 65 24.84 1.98 11.13
N TYR A 66 25.87 1.19 10.83
CA TYR A 66 27.27 1.53 11.20
C TYR A 66 27.85 2.67 10.37
N ASP A 67 27.18 3.14 9.30
CA ASP A 67 27.71 4.19 8.41
C ASP A 67 26.68 5.31 8.14
N GLY A 68 25.95 5.71 9.16
CA GLY A 68 25.05 6.85 9.13
C GLY A 68 23.59 6.51 9.33
N LEU A 69 22.79 7.58 9.38
CA LEU A 69 21.33 7.54 9.43
C LEU A 69 20.78 7.63 8.02
N ASN A 70 19.95 6.68 7.63
CA ASN A 70 19.33 6.60 6.32
C ASN A 70 17.85 6.97 6.42
N LEU A 71 17.37 7.81 5.53
CA LEU A 71 15.96 8.10 5.31
C LEU A 71 15.51 7.42 4.03
N TYR A 72 14.65 6.41 4.13
CA TYR A 72 14.01 5.74 3.00
C TYR A 72 12.56 6.19 2.87
N ASN A 73 12.20 6.73 1.70
CA ASN A 73 10.85 7.28 1.42
C ASN A 73 9.99 6.37 0.54
N GLY A 74 10.28 5.07 0.52
CA GLY A 74 9.62 4.10 -0.37
C GLY A 74 10.34 3.94 -1.73
N LYS A 75 11.26 4.85 -2.08
CA LYS A 75 11.99 4.82 -3.36
C LYS A 75 13.46 5.20 -3.26
N ASN A 76 13.74 6.34 -2.66
CA ASN A 76 15.10 6.88 -2.56
C ASN A 76 15.59 6.77 -1.13
N THR A 77 16.89 6.58 -0.98
CA THR A 77 17.57 6.64 0.31
C THR A 77 18.43 7.90 0.37
N TYR A 78 18.28 8.68 1.44
CA TYR A 78 19.10 9.82 1.77
C TYR A 78 19.94 9.48 2.98
N VAL A 79 21.25 9.74 2.94
CA VAL A 79 22.18 9.35 4.00
C VAL A 79 22.70 10.57 4.71
N PHE A 80 22.61 10.56 6.05
CA PHE A 80 23.16 11.60 6.93
C PHE A 80 24.32 11.02 7.71
N ARG A 81 25.47 11.67 7.62
CA ARG A 81 26.73 11.24 8.23
C ARG A 81 27.34 12.34 9.09
N PHE A 82 28.29 11.96 9.89
CA PHE A 82 29.20 12.88 10.56
C PHE A 82 30.10 13.59 9.52
N GLU A 83 30.21 14.91 9.63
CA GLU A 83 31.14 15.73 8.86
C GLU A 83 32.01 16.54 9.83
N PRO A 84 33.35 16.45 9.75
CA PRO A 84 34.23 17.25 10.57
C PRO A 84 33.95 18.75 10.42
N ASN A 85 33.92 19.49 11.53
CA ASN A 85 33.66 20.92 11.60
C ASN A 85 32.26 21.40 11.16
N ASN A 86 31.32 20.51 10.93
CA ASN A 86 29.92 20.82 10.64
C ASN A 86 29.03 20.46 11.83
N LYS A 87 28.59 21.45 12.62
CA LYS A 87 27.76 21.25 13.81
C LYS A 87 26.34 20.76 13.51
N ASN A 88 25.90 20.85 12.26
CA ASN A 88 24.57 20.43 11.84
C ASN A 88 24.50 18.96 11.38
N THR A 89 25.56 18.20 11.66
CA THR A 89 25.66 16.76 11.34
C THR A 89 25.77 15.91 12.59
N LEU A 90 25.64 14.60 12.45
CA LEU A 90 25.70 13.64 13.55
C LEU A 90 27.06 13.68 14.27
N CYS A 91 27.09 13.30 15.56
CA CYS A 91 28.34 13.16 16.31
C CYS A 91 29.20 11.97 15.85
N SER A 92 28.56 10.93 15.28
CA SER A 92 29.22 9.72 14.76
C SER A 92 28.34 9.05 13.70
N ASN A 93 28.95 8.22 12.86
CA ASN A 93 28.24 7.42 11.87
C ASN A 93 27.57 6.16 12.44
N ILE A 94 27.96 5.71 13.63
CA ILE A 94 27.39 4.52 14.26
C ILE A 94 26.11 4.93 14.98
N ILE A 95 24.97 4.48 14.45
CA ILE A 95 23.63 4.83 14.97
C ILE A 95 23.12 3.71 15.85
N ASN A 96 23.09 3.91 17.15
CA ASN A 96 22.70 2.89 18.12
C ASN A 96 21.18 2.84 18.34
N LYS A 97 20.51 4.00 18.34
CA LYS A 97 19.06 4.08 18.58
C LYS A 97 18.43 5.32 17.94
N ILE A 98 17.17 5.18 17.52
CA ILE A 98 16.37 6.26 16.96
C ILE A 98 15.06 6.33 17.74
N VAL A 99 14.76 7.48 18.33
CA VAL A 99 13.55 7.70 19.14
C VAL A 99 12.84 8.97 18.70
N TYR A 100 11.51 8.96 18.67
CA TYR A 100 10.74 10.17 18.43
C TYR A 100 10.95 11.17 19.57
N GLY A 101 11.27 12.41 19.24
CA GLY A 101 11.60 13.47 20.20
C GLY A 101 10.52 14.55 20.35
N GLY A 102 9.29 14.32 19.82
CA GLY A 102 8.23 15.32 19.78
C GLY A 102 8.43 16.38 18.69
N ASP A 103 7.38 17.13 18.35
CA ASP A 103 7.35 18.34 17.50
C ASP A 103 8.20 18.27 16.20
N GLY A 104 8.25 17.10 15.56
CA GLY A 104 9.00 16.92 14.32
C GLY A 104 10.52 16.74 14.51
N PHE A 105 10.93 16.25 15.68
CA PHE A 105 12.31 15.89 15.97
C PHE A 105 12.50 14.39 16.23
N LEU A 106 13.72 13.91 15.98
CA LEU A 106 14.21 12.61 16.43
C LEU A 106 15.36 12.80 17.40
N TRP A 107 15.42 11.95 18.42
CA TRP A 107 16.66 11.69 19.16
C TRP A 107 17.41 10.56 18.45
N VAL A 108 18.62 10.85 18.04
CA VAL A 108 19.51 9.90 17.37
C VAL A 108 20.71 9.66 18.26
N SER A 109 20.71 8.50 18.92
CA SER A 109 21.86 8.06 19.74
C SER A 109 22.93 7.48 18.84
N THR A 110 24.13 7.94 19.04
CA THR A 110 25.36 7.48 18.33
C THR A 110 26.40 7.01 19.30
N SER A 111 27.46 6.37 18.80
CA SER A 111 28.62 5.97 19.63
C SER A 111 29.34 7.13 20.32
N MET A 112 29.14 8.39 19.86
CA MET A 112 29.86 9.56 20.36
C MET A 112 28.95 10.63 20.99
N GLY A 113 27.65 10.37 21.09
CA GLY A 113 26.69 11.31 21.67
C GLY A 113 25.27 11.15 21.20
N LEU A 114 24.39 11.90 21.84
CA LEU A 114 22.97 11.98 21.50
C LEU A 114 22.73 13.25 20.64
N ASN A 115 22.02 13.11 19.54
CA ASN A 115 21.72 14.20 18.61
C ASN A 115 20.23 14.45 18.54
N ARG A 116 19.83 15.73 18.55
CA ARG A 116 18.48 16.16 18.22
C ARG A 116 18.39 16.49 16.74
N PHE A 117 17.65 15.70 15.98
CA PHE A 117 17.58 15.80 14.51
C PHE A 117 16.21 16.33 14.08
N SER A 118 16.20 17.43 13.31
CA SER A 118 14.99 18.03 12.74
C SER A 118 14.51 17.24 11.51
N LEU A 119 13.28 16.70 11.55
CA LEU A 119 12.65 16.02 10.42
C LEU A 119 12.34 16.98 9.26
N LYS A 120 11.99 18.24 9.60
CA LYS A 120 11.67 19.29 8.62
C LYS A 120 12.90 19.75 7.87
N ASP A 121 13.97 20.11 8.60
CA ASP A 121 15.20 20.67 8.03
C ASP A 121 16.20 19.61 7.61
N ARG A 122 15.97 18.35 8.00
CA ARG A 122 16.84 17.18 7.75
C ARG A 122 18.28 17.41 8.18
N LYS A 123 18.47 17.94 9.37
CA LYS A 123 19.77 18.23 9.95
C LYS A 123 19.76 18.12 11.48
N VAL A 124 20.91 17.96 12.07
CA VAL A 124 21.09 18.04 13.52
C VAL A 124 20.96 19.49 13.95
N THR A 125 20.19 19.74 14.99
CA THR A 125 20.02 21.06 15.64
C THR A 125 20.85 21.19 16.90
N GLU A 126 20.98 20.10 17.64
CA GLU A 126 21.68 20.03 18.93
C GLU A 126 22.42 18.71 19.07
N SER A 127 23.58 18.71 19.74
CA SER A 127 24.40 17.54 19.98
C SER A 127 24.91 17.54 21.41
N TYR A 128 24.75 16.41 22.07
CA TYR A 128 25.11 16.17 23.47
C TYR A 128 26.14 15.04 23.54
N THR A 129 27.42 15.40 23.57
CA THR A 129 28.54 14.41 23.58
C THR A 129 28.76 13.76 24.95
N GLU A 130 28.14 14.31 26.00
CA GLU A 130 28.11 13.76 27.35
C GLU A 130 27.21 12.53 27.50
N TYR A 131 26.43 12.15 26.45
CA TYR A 131 25.57 10.98 26.41
C TYR A 131 25.97 10.03 25.28
N PRO A 132 27.19 9.44 25.29
CA PRO A 132 27.60 8.46 24.30
C PRO A 132 26.84 7.15 24.50
N GLU A 133 26.51 6.45 23.39
CA GLU A 133 25.87 5.12 23.38
C GLU A 133 24.56 5.04 24.20
N CYS A 134 23.84 6.15 24.36
CA CYS A 134 22.62 6.21 25.14
C CYS A 134 21.50 5.34 24.51
N LEU A 135 21.18 4.22 25.15
CA LEU A 135 20.12 3.29 24.71
C LEU A 135 18.79 3.53 25.44
N ASN A 136 18.86 3.98 26.71
CA ASN A 136 17.71 4.26 27.54
C ASN A 136 17.27 5.72 27.42
N VAL A 137 16.68 6.07 26.30
CA VAL A 137 16.09 7.38 26.01
C VAL A 137 14.65 7.20 25.53
N VAL A 138 13.74 8.02 26.03
CA VAL A 138 12.31 8.02 25.62
C VAL A 138 11.76 9.42 25.70
N SER A 139 10.81 9.75 24.82
CA SER A 139 10.05 10.99 24.89
C SER A 139 8.56 10.71 25.03
N ASP A 140 7.87 11.63 25.67
CA ASP A 140 6.41 11.69 25.69
C ASP A 140 5.87 12.34 24.39
N SER A 141 4.54 12.45 24.28
CA SER A 141 3.88 13.08 23.12
C SER A 141 4.16 14.58 22.98
N ALA A 142 4.49 15.25 24.08
CA ALA A 142 4.83 16.68 24.11
C ALA A 142 6.33 16.95 23.84
N GLY A 143 7.14 15.91 23.68
CA GLY A 143 8.59 16.00 23.42
C GLY A 143 9.44 16.14 24.68
N ASN A 144 8.84 16.08 25.89
CA ASN A 144 9.63 15.93 27.09
C ASN A 144 10.37 14.60 27.04
N THR A 145 11.65 14.61 27.30
CA THR A 145 12.49 13.43 27.14
C THR A 145 13.18 13.08 28.43
N LEU A 146 13.16 11.80 28.76
CA LEU A 146 13.86 11.25 29.88
C LEU A 146 14.92 10.24 29.39
N LEU A 147 16.12 10.33 29.94
CA LEU A 147 17.18 9.37 29.71
C LEU A 147 17.85 8.95 31.02
N ILE A 148 18.38 7.77 31.05
CA ILE A 148 19.17 7.25 32.15
C ILE A 148 20.64 7.43 31.82
N LYS A 149 21.32 8.24 32.63
CA LYS A 149 22.75 8.46 32.55
C LYS A 149 23.50 7.38 33.32
N GLN A 150 24.75 7.19 32.99
CA GLN A 150 25.60 6.28 33.78
C GLN A 150 25.60 6.68 35.26
N LYS A 151 25.21 5.71 36.11
CA LYS A 151 25.31 5.72 37.57
C LYS A 151 24.59 6.88 38.28
N ASP A 152 23.44 6.57 38.86
CA ASP A 152 22.66 7.39 39.79
C ASP A 152 22.09 8.71 39.26
N PHE A 153 21.97 8.89 37.95
CA PHE A 153 21.38 10.07 37.38
C PHE A 153 20.30 9.76 36.33
N ILE A 154 19.21 10.49 36.41
CA ILE A 154 18.20 10.62 35.37
C ILE A 154 18.31 12.03 34.79
N SER A 155 18.41 12.15 33.48
CA SER A 155 18.42 13.43 32.79
C SER A 155 17.10 13.65 32.09
N CYS A 156 16.50 14.83 32.33
CA CYS A 156 15.20 15.21 31.77
C CYS A 156 15.36 16.43 30.86
N TYR A 157 14.90 16.32 29.64
CA TYR A 157 14.84 17.41 28.66
C TYR A 157 13.44 17.97 28.56
N SER A 158 13.30 19.27 28.57
CA SER A 158 12.05 19.97 28.23
C SER A 158 12.22 20.77 26.96
N PRO A 159 11.29 20.65 25.98
CA PRO A 159 11.28 21.50 24.79
C PRO A 159 11.17 23.01 25.11
N GLU A 160 10.50 23.35 26.24
CA GLU A 160 10.32 24.75 26.68
C GLU A 160 11.64 25.40 27.09
N THR A 161 12.53 24.66 27.78
CA THR A 161 13.85 25.16 28.21
C THR A 161 14.95 24.90 27.20
N GLY A 162 14.75 23.94 26.29
CA GLY A 162 15.72 23.52 25.29
C GLY A 162 17.00 22.89 25.89
N SER A 163 16.92 22.32 27.11
CA SER A 163 18.10 21.78 27.79
C SER A 163 17.80 20.58 28.67
N PHE A 164 18.82 19.75 28.94
CA PHE A 164 18.76 18.68 29.93
C PHE A 164 19.03 19.21 31.33
N GLN A 165 18.29 18.65 32.30
CA GLN A 165 18.54 18.81 33.73
C GLN A 165 18.77 17.43 34.35
N ASP A 166 19.87 17.28 35.08
CA ASP A 166 20.27 16.05 35.74
C ASP A 166 19.69 15.99 37.16
N VAL A 167 19.04 14.87 37.51
CA VAL A 167 18.54 14.60 38.85
C VAL A 167 19.22 13.33 39.40
N HIS A 168 19.78 13.43 40.60
CA HIS A 168 20.40 12.32 41.28
C HIS A 168 19.33 11.37 41.85
N VAL A 169 19.34 10.10 41.43
CA VAL A 169 18.42 9.05 41.89
C VAL A 169 19.29 7.85 42.29
N GLN A 170 19.47 7.69 43.61
CA GLN A 170 20.35 6.67 44.16
C GLN A 170 19.97 5.25 43.71
N GLY A 171 20.94 4.49 43.25
CA GLY A 171 20.77 3.09 42.77
C GLY A 171 20.26 2.97 41.33
N MET A 172 20.05 4.08 40.63
CA MET A 172 19.62 4.06 39.22
C MET A 172 20.85 3.94 38.28
N ASN A 173 20.84 2.95 37.41
CA ASN A 173 21.81 2.82 36.32
C ASN A 173 21.25 2.01 35.16
N GLU A 174 21.96 1.94 34.03
CA GLU A 174 21.51 1.22 32.84
C GLU A 174 21.42 -0.31 33.04
N GLU A 175 22.20 -0.89 33.96
CA GLU A 175 22.17 -2.33 34.25
C GLU A 175 20.90 -2.73 35.04
N VAL A 176 20.46 -1.84 35.95
CA VAL A 176 19.25 -2.03 36.74
C VAL A 176 17.98 -1.75 35.93
N SER A 177 18.00 -0.76 35.03
CA SER A 177 16.86 -0.42 34.20
C SER A 177 16.73 -1.38 33.02
N LYS A 178 15.68 -2.20 32.99
CA LYS A 178 15.43 -3.15 31.89
C LYS A 178 14.64 -2.55 30.74
N VAL A 179 13.75 -1.61 31.01
CA VAL A 179 13.07 -0.80 30.00
C VAL A 179 12.66 0.55 30.57
N LEU A 180 12.79 1.59 29.75
CA LEU A 180 12.31 2.94 29.98
C LEU A 180 11.26 3.26 28.92
N PHE A 181 10.07 3.76 29.31
CA PHE A 181 8.99 4.12 28.41
C PHE A 181 8.12 5.26 28.97
N ALA A 182 7.40 5.95 28.07
CA ALA A 182 6.40 6.96 28.42
C ALA A 182 4.98 6.39 28.19
N ASN A 183 4.04 6.77 29.09
CA ASN A 183 2.63 6.39 28.96
C ASN A 183 1.75 7.59 29.35
N GLY A 184 1.63 8.53 28.42
CA GLY A 184 0.97 9.82 28.63
C GLY A 184 1.96 10.99 28.69
N GLU A 185 1.45 12.19 28.85
CA GLU A 185 2.27 13.38 28.98
C GLU A 185 2.91 13.46 30.38
N ARG A 186 4.21 13.78 30.42
CA ARG A 186 5.01 13.95 31.65
C ARG A 186 4.97 12.73 32.59
N GLN A 187 4.66 11.53 32.08
CA GLN A 187 4.59 10.30 32.85
C GLN A 187 5.49 9.25 32.24
N PHE A 188 6.56 8.91 32.94
CA PHE A 188 7.57 7.96 32.52
C PHE A 188 7.63 6.77 33.47
N PHE A 189 8.05 5.63 32.93
CA PHE A 189 8.13 4.38 33.68
C PHE A 189 9.46 3.70 33.43
N ILE A 190 10.00 3.10 34.48
CA ILE A 190 11.15 2.20 34.42
C ILE A 190 10.74 0.88 35.05
N LEU A 191 10.97 -0.24 34.35
CA LEU A 191 10.95 -1.54 34.97
C LEU A 191 12.38 -1.90 35.35
N ASP A 192 12.62 -2.10 36.64
CA ASP A 192 13.94 -2.45 37.18
C ASP A 192 14.21 -3.98 37.15
N ALA A 193 15.47 -4.37 37.39
CA ALA A 193 15.89 -5.77 37.41
C ALA A 193 15.20 -6.57 38.51
N ASP A 194 14.83 -5.93 39.63
CA ASP A 194 14.18 -6.58 40.76
C ASP A 194 12.66 -6.80 40.51
N GLY A 195 12.16 -6.53 39.33
CA GLY A 195 10.76 -6.69 39.00
C GLY A 195 9.84 -5.59 39.55
N CYS A 196 10.38 -4.41 39.82
CA CYS A 196 9.62 -3.28 40.28
C CYS A 196 9.41 -2.25 39.18
N LEU A 197 8.19 -1.78 39.04
CA LEU A 197 7.82 -0.70 38.15
C LEU A 197 7.92 0.63 38.92
N LEU A 198 8.80 1.52 38.43
CA LEU A 198 8.92 2.89 38.91
C LEU A 198 8.16 3.82 38.01
N GLU A 199 7.19 4.54 38.54
CA GLU A 199 6.49 5.65 37.89
C GLU A 199 7.23 6.93 38.24
N ILE A 200 7.62 7.72 37.23
CA ILE A 200 8.42 8.93 37.36
C ILE A 200 7.66 10.08 36.71
N CYS A 201 7.34 11.09 37.50
CA CYS A 201 6.66 12.28 37.04
C CYS A 201 7.57 13.52 37.28
N PRO A 202 8.28 14.00 36.24
CA PRO A 202 9.10 15.19 36.35
C PRO A 202 8.24 16.45 36.48
N ASP A 203 8.55 17.29 37.45
CA ASP A 203 8.00 18.66 37.55
C ASP A 203 8.91 19.65 36.82
N PHE A 204 8.67 19.85 35.55
CA PHE A 204 9.46 20.74 34.68
C PHE A 204 9.31 22.24 35.03
N GLU A 205 8.35 22.61 35.88
CA GLU A 205 8.17 23.98 36.31
C GLU A 205 9.03 24.34 37.54
N SER A 206 9.52 23.30 38.23
CA SER A 206 10.41 23.46 39.40
C SER A 206 11.86 23.66 39.00
N PHE A 207 12.58 24.56 39.70
CA PHE A 207 14.03 24.71 39.57
C PHE A 207 14.70 24.72 40.95
N PRO A 208 15.55 23.73 41.28
CA PRO A 208 15.95 22.56 40.49
C PRO A 208 14.79 21.61 40.21
N LEU A 209 14.90 20.84 39.11
CA LEU A 209 13.91 19.84 38.70
C LEU A 209 13.65 18.81 39.82
N VAL A 210 12.38 18.55 40.09
CA VAL A 210 11.93 17.59 41.10
C VAL A 210 11.30 16.39 40.38
N LEU A 211 11.63 15.16 40.81
CA LEU A 211 11.00 13.93 40.35
C LEU A 211 10.11 13.35 41.46
N ASP A 212 8.83 13.14 41.16
CA ASP A 212 7.99 12.26 41.97
C ASP A 212 8.14 10.82 41.49
N ILE A 213 8.60 9.92 42.39
CA ILE A 213 8.91 8.53 42.07
C ILE A 213 8.09 7.60 42.95
N LYS A 214 7.24 6.78 42.27
CA LYS A 214 6.44 5.75 42.94
C LYS A 214 6.88 4.37 42.51
N LYS A 215 7.17 3.48 43.44
CA LYS A 215 7.63 2.11 43.18
C LYS A 215 6.50 1.09 43.43
N THR A 216 6.27 0.19 42.46
CA THR A 216 5.25 -0.86 42.52
C THR A 216 5.86 -2.19 42.07
N PRO A 217 5.91 -3.24 42.92
CA PRO A 217 6.38 -4.55 42.51
C PRO A 217 5.36 -5.21 41.59
N ILE A 218 5.81 -5.75 40.46
CA ILE A 218 4.98 -6.46 39.49
C ILE A 218 5.43 -7.90 39.23
N HIS A 219 6.67 -8.22 39.64
CA HIS A 219 7.23 -9.56 39.53
C HIS A 219 8.10 -9.88 40.76
N GLU A 220 8.14 -11.17 41.19
CA GLU A 220 8.86 -11.62 42.40
C GLU A 220 10.29 -12.08 42.11
N LYS A 221 10.64 -12.32 40.85
CA LYS A 221 11.94 -12.79 40.40
C LYS A 221 12.66 -11.69 39.61
N GLU A 222 13.97 -11.83 39.50
CA GLU A 222 14.78 -10.94 38.69
C GLU A 222 14.41 -11.04 37.20
N ILE A 223 14.43 -9.89 36.54
CA ILE A 223 14.10 -9.73 35.12
C ILE A 223 15.38 -9.62 34.30
N ASP A 224 15.54 -10.47 33.27
CA ASP A 224 16.66 -10.38 32.34
C ASP A 224 16.44 -9.19 31.35
N ARG A 225 15.25 -9.08 30.78
CA ARG A 225 14.91 -8.00 29.80
C ARG A 225 13.42 -7.70 29.71
N ALA A 226 13.12 -6.50 29.27
CA ALA A 226 11.74 -6.05 29.12
C ALA A 226 11.57 -5.15 27.88
N TYR A 227 10.33 -5.07 27.42
CA TYR A 227 9.89 -4.27 26.26
C TYR A 227 8.51 -3.69 26.55
N TYR A 228 8.30 -2.44 26.18
CA TYR A 228 6.98 -1.83 26.26
C TYR A 228 6.40 -1.62 24.86
N LEU A 229 5.20 -2.13 24.62
CA LEU A 229 4.50 -2.06 23.34
C LEU A 229 3.00 -1.89 23.60
N ASP A 230 2.44 -0.85 23.05
CA ASP A 230 1.00 -0.58 23.02
C ASP A 230 0.26 -0.83 24.36
N GLY A 231 0.72 -0.15 25.41
CA GLY A 231 0.11 -0.23 26.75
C GLY A 231 0.40 -1.51 27.53
N THR A 232 1.28 -2.37 27.02
CA THR A 232 1.65 -3.65 27.65
C THR A 232 3.16 -3.78 27.81
N LEU A 233 3.59 -4.16 29.00
CA LEU A 233 4.95 -4.58 29.28
C LEU A 233 5.10 -6.07 28.96
N TYR A 234 6.09 -6.41 28.17
CA TYR A 234 6.53 -7.78 27.90
C TYR A 234 7.89 -7.96 28.53
N TYR A 235 8.09 -9.02 29.30
CA TYR A 235 9.38 -9.26 29.95
C TYR A 235 9.70 -10.74 30.12
N VAL A 236 10.99 -11.02 30.23
CA VAL A 236 11.56 -12.36 30.45
C VAL A 236 12.31 -12.33 31.78
N ASP A 237 12.00 -13.30 32.64
CA ASP A 237 12.75 -13.47 33.89
C ASP A 237 14.10 -14.23 33.68
N MET A 238 14.89 -14.35 34.73
CA MET A 238 16.17 -15.06 34.65
C MET A 238 16.05 -16.56 34.39
N GLU A 239 14.85 -17.14 34.50
CA GLU A 239 14.55 -18.54 34.17
C GLU A 239 14.02 -18.70 32.72
N ASN A 240 14.05 -17.65 31.90
CA ASN A 240 13.57 -17.57 30.53
C ASN A 240 12.02 -17.69 30.36
N HIS A 241 11.26 -17.46 31.42
CA HIS A 241 9.82 -17.41 31.35
C HIS A 241 9.36 -16.04 30.81
N PHE A 242 8.44 -16.04 29.84
CA PHE A 242 7.94 -14.87 29.16
C PHE A 242 6.57 -14.47 29.67
N TYR A 243 6.42 -13.21 30.03
CA TYR A 243 5.21 -12.65 30.62
C TYR A 243 4.75 -11.39 29.89
N SER A 244 3.45 -11.09 29.99
CA SER A 244 2.87 -9.78 29.72
C SER A 244 2.30 -9.16 30.99
N TYR A 245 2.37 -7.83 31.09
CA TYR A 245 1.73 -7.03 32.12
C TYR A 245 1.05 -5.83 31.48
N ARG A 246 -0.29 -5.83 31.50
CA ARG A 246 -1.08 -4.76 30.89
C ARG A 246 -1.21 -3.58 31.86
N MET A 247 -0.77 -2.39 31.44
CA MET A 247 -0.72 -1.20 32.30
C MET A 247 -2.12 -0.73 32.75
N LYS A 248 -3.13 -0.82 31.86
CA LYS A 248 -4.48 -0.30 32.10
C LYS A 248 -5.22 -0.98 33.26
N ASP A 249 -5.19 -2.29 33.32
CA ASP A 249 -5.91 -3.13 34.31
C ASP A 249 -4.98 -3.86 35.26
N ARG A 250 -3.67 -3.66 35.15
CA ARG A 250 -2.60 -4.27 35.97
C ARG A 250 -2.63 -5.80 35.95
N ARG A 251 -3.08 -6.38 34.82
CA ARG A 251 -3.18 -7.83 34.65
C ARG A 251 -1.86 -8.40 34.18
N LYS A 252 -1.33 -9.36 34.94
CA LYS A 252 -0.16 -10.16 34.60
C LYS A 252 -0.61 -11.50 33.99
N GLU A 253 0.08 -11.93 32.93
CA GLU A 253 -0.18 -13.20 32.24
C GLU A 253 1.14 -13.88 31.88
N TYR A 254 1.24 -15.19 32.14
CA TYR A 254 2.33 -16.02 31.65
C TYR A 254 2.05 -16.42 30.20
N LEU A 255 3.02 -16.24 29.30
CA LEU A 255 2.85 -16.48 27.87
C LEU A 255 3.56 -17.74 27.39
N ALA A 256 4.83 -17.94 27.76
CA ALA A 256 5.61 -19.08 27.30
C ALA A 256 6.90 -19.31 28.10
N ASP A 257 7.46 -20.51 27.98
CA ASP A 257 8.86 -20.83 28.34
C ASP A 257 9.72 -20.71 27.06
N LEU A 258 10.68 -19.80 27.07
CA LEU A 258 11.59 -19.52 25.95
C LEU A 258 12.93 -20.26 26.03
N THR A 259 13.16 -21.13 27.05
CA THR A 259 14.46 -21.77 27.31
C THR A 259 15.01 -22.47 26.06
N GLY A 260 14.22 -23.34 25.43
CA GLY A 260 14.66 -24.07 24.23
C GLY A 260 14.99 -23.17 23.04
N TRP A 261 14.21 -22.10 22.85
CA TRP A 261 14.47 -21.13 21.78
C TRP A 261 15.72 -20.31 22.06
N MET A 262 15.94 -19.89 23.30
CA MET A 262 17.10 -19.09 23.69
C MET A 262 18.40 -19.90 23.66
N GLU A 263 18.37 -21.19 24.01
CA GLU A 263 19.52 -22.09 23.86
C GLU A 263 19.93 -22.26 22.40
N GLN A 264 18.97 -22.40 21.51
CA GLN A 264 19.23 -22.63 20.07
C GLN A 264 19.54 -21.36 19.28
N TYR A 265 18.82 -20.25 19.56
CA TYR A 265 18.86 -19.02 18.75
C TYR A 265 19.40 -17.80 19.50
N GLY A 266 19.96 -18.01 20.68
CA GLY A 266 20.50 -16.93 21.49
C GLY A 266 19.42 -16.12 22.20
N LYS A 267 19.84 -15.04 22.85
CA LYS A 267 18.94 -14.20 23.64
C LYS A 267 17.90 -13.47 22.78
N LEU A 268 16.73 -13.26 23.36
CA LEU A 268 15.68 -12.38 22.80
C LEU A 268 16.22 -10.95 22.65
N SER A 269 16.24 -10.41 21.45
CA SER A 269 16.80 -9.08 21.14
C SER A 269 15.74 -8.00 21.02
N ARG A 270 14.56 -8.31 20.49
CA ARG A 270 13.44 -7.38 20.29
C ARG A 270 12.10 -8.13 20.33
N ILE A 271 11.03 -7.35 20.52
CA ILE A 271 9.63 -7.78 20.31
C ILE A 271 8.95 -6.74 19.45
N ALA A 272 8.05 -7.19 18.57
CA ALA A 272 7.13 -6.31 17.84
C ALA A 272 5.71 -6.87 17.92
N LEU A 273 4.72 -6.00 17.95
CA LEU A 273 3.32 -6.39 17.77
C LEU A 273 2.99 -6.28 16.29
N PHE A 274 2.63 -7.40 15.67
CA PHE A 274 2.16 -7.43 14.29
C PHE A 274 0.80 -8.13 14.28
N HIS A 275 -0.24 -7.46 13.79
CA HIS A 275 -1.64 -7.89 13.91
C HIS A 275 -2.07 -8.23 15.35
N SER A 276 -1.62 -7.41 16.31
CA SER A 276 -1.83 -7.60 17.76
C SER A 276 -1.18 -8.86 18.36
N VAL A 277 -0.36 -9.57 17.59
CA VAL A 277 0.39 -10.76 18.04
C VAL A 277 1.84 -10.38 18.31
N PRO A 278 2.43 -10.81 19.43
CA PRO A 278 3.84 -10.62 19.71
C PRO A 278 4.72 -11.49 18.80
N TYR A 279 5.60 -10.84 18.02
CA TYR A 279 6.67 -11.47 17.27
C TYR A 279 7.98 -11.28 18.01
N LEU A 280 8.61 -12.40 18.35
CA LEU A 280 9.86 -12.44 19.12
C LEU A 280 11.06 -12.55 18.19
N VAL A 281 12.05 -11.68 18.37
CA VAL A 281 13.29 -11.67 17.58
C VAL A 281 14.43 -12.20 18.43
N PHE A 282 14.99 -13.33 18.04
CA PHE A 282 16.17 -13.90 18.67
C PHE A 282 17.43 -13.53 17.88
N ARG A 283 18.49 -13.21 18.61
CA ARG A 283 19.70 -12.61 18.06
C ARG A 283 20.36 -13.43 16.93
N ASN A 284 20.30 -14.74 17.00
CA ASN A 284 20.94 -15.63 16.03
C ASN A 284 20.04 -16.05 14.87
N GLY A 285 19.04 -15.21 14.51
CA GLY A 285 18.32 -15.34 13.25
C GLY A 285 16.97 -16.06 13.34
N LEU A 286 16.26 -15.99 14.46
CA LEU A 286 14.89 -16.48 14.57
C LEU A 286 13.91 -15.30 14.74
N LEU A 287 12.85 -15.27 13.94
CA LEU A 287 11.64 -14.48 14.16
C LEU A 287 10.49 -15.44 14.42
N LEU A 288 9.91 -15.40 15.61
CA LEU A 288 8.90 -16.33 16.10
C LEU A 288 7.59 -15.63 16.38
N ASN A 289 6.50 -16.13 15.79
CA ASN A 289 5.13 -15.79 16.21
C ASN A 289 4.82 -16.58 17.49
N ILE A 290 4.49 -15.90 18.58
CA ILE A 290 4.29 -16.56 19.88
C ILE A 290 2.97 -17.33 19.95
N ASP A 291 1.93 -16.88 19.23
CA ASP A 291 0.62 -17.54 19.22
C ASP A 291 0.62 -18.78 18.31
N ASN A 292 1.43 -18.74 17.26
CA ASN A 292 1.63 -19.86 16.34
C ASN A 292 3.13 -20.16 16.21
N GLN A 293 3.64 -21.00 17.07
CA GLN A 293 5.07 -21.35 17.10
C GLN A 293 5.56 -22.12 15.86
N GLU A 294 4.66 -22.59 15.00
CA GLU A 294 5.00 -23.18 13.70
C GLU A 294 5.37 -22.10 12.65
N GLU A 295 4.91 -20.87 12.85
CA GLU A 295 5.25 -19.72 12.02
C GLU A 295 6.61 -19.10 12.40
N ALA A 296 7.64 -19.92 12.47
CA ALA A 296 8.99 -19.47 12.77
C ALA A 296 9.80 -19.23 11.50
N LEU A 297 10.22 -17.97 11.26
CA LEU A 297 11.14 -17.63 10.19
C LEU A 297 12.59 -17.72 10.66
N ARG A 298 13.39 -18.45 9.90
CA ARG A 298 14.81 -18.67 10.20
C ARG A 298 15.68 -17.95 9.20
N PHE A 299 16.60 -17.17 9.72
CA PHE A 299 17.59 -16.43 8.95
C PHE A 299 18.98 -17.03 9.21
N ASN A 300 19.85 -16.98 8.23
CA ASN A 300 21.25 -17.39 8.36
C ASN A 300 22.16 -16.24 8.82
N VAL A 301 21.59 -15.19 9.38
CA VAL A 301 22.27 -13.98 9.88
C VAL A 301 21.61 -13.51 11.16
N GLY A 302 22.34 -12.73 11.96
CA GLY A 302 21.81 -12.10 13.15
C GLY A 302 20.70 -11.11 12.85
N LEU A 303 19.75 -10.99 13.79
CA LEU A 303 18.66 -10.01 13.74
C LEU A 303 18.84 -9.01 14.88
N PHE A 304 18.85 -7.71 14.55
CA PHE A 304 19.06 -6.65 15.52
C PHE A 304 17.79 -5.90 15.89
N CYS A 305 16.93 -5.65 14.92
CA CYS A 305 15.71 -4.90 15.16
C CYS A 305 14.55 -5.39 14.31
N VAL A 306 13.36 -5.06 14.75
CA VAL A 306 12.10 -5.33 14.05
C VAL A 306 11.17 -4.14 14.26
N LEU A 307 10.42 -3.76 13.22
CA LEU A 307 9.49 -2.64 13.27
C LEU A 307 8.24 -2.97 12.45
N PRO A 308 7.04 -3.00 13.06
CA PRO A 308 5.80 -3.04 12.32
C PRO A 308 5.60 -1.73 11.58
N ASP A 309 5.23 -1.82 10.31
CA ASP A 309 4.82 -0.65 9.55
C ASP A 309 3.48 -0.14 10.08
N ARG A 310 3.39 1.16 10.41
CA ARG A 310 2.18 1.76 10.96
C ARG A 310 1.08 1.98 9.92
N LYS A 311 1.39 1.80 8.64
CA LYS A 311 0.57 2.22 7.50
C LYS A 311 0.31 1.10 6.51
N GLN A 312 1.05 0.00 6.62
CA GLN A 312 0.97 -1.17 5.76
C GLN A 312 1.10 -2.44 6.62
N ASP A 313 0.57 -3.54 6.11
CA ASP A 313 0.74 -4.86 6.72
C ASP A 313 2.13 -5.43 6.41
N ILE A 314 3.17 -4.71 6.85
CA ILE A 314 4.58 -5.08 6.67
C ILE A 314 5.26 -5.10 8.03
N LEU A 315 6.04 -6.13 8.28
CA LEU A 315 6.99 -6.19 9.37
C LEU A 315 8.40 -6.02 8.81
N TRP A 316 9.03 -4.90 9.14
CA TRP A 316 10.41 -4.62 8.77
C TRP A 316 11.37 -5.34 9.70
N VAL A 317 12.34 -6.09 9.16
CA VAL A 317 13.32 -6.85 9.92
C VAL A 317 14.71 -6.38 9.55
N GLY A 318 15.44 -5.81 10.52
CA GLY A 318 16.81 -5.35 10.36
C GLY A 318 17.80 -6.48 10.69
N THR A 319 18.71 -6.75 9.74
CA THR A 319 19.68 -7.84 9.82
C THR A 319 21.09 -7.36 10.09
N ASP A 320 21.95 -8.25 10.53
CA ASP A 320 23.39 -8.05 10.64
C ASP A 320 24.07 -8.36 9.31
N GLY A 321 24.21 -7.34 8.45
CA GLY A 321 24.96 -7.43 7.20
C GLY A 321 24.20 -7.84 5.93
N GLN A 322 22.88 -8.11 6.01
CA GLN A 322 22.06 -8.39 4.81
C GLN A 322 20.98 -7.32 4.54
N GLY A 323 21.12 -6.14 5.13
CA GLY A 323 20.18 -5.04 4.95
C GLY A 323 18.84 -5.27 5.66
N VAL A 324 17.81 -4.62 5.14
CA VAL A 324 16.44 -4.72 5.65
C VAL A 324 15.67 -5.79 4.89
N ARG A 325 14.89 -6.57 5.61
CA ARG A 325 13.94 -7.53 5.06
C ARG A 325 12.52 -7.06 5.35
N MET A 326 11.62 -7.27 4.40
CA MET A 326 10.19 -7.04 4.59
C MET A 326 9.48 -8.38 4.73
N TYR A 327 8.70 -8.48 5.79
CA TYR A 327 7.81 -9.60 6.03
C TYR A 327 6.39 -9.09 5.91
N TYR A 328 5.62 -9.66 5.02
CA TYR A 328 4.21 -9.32 4.85
C TYR A 328 3.39 -10.58 4.57
N ASP A 329 2.15 -10.52 4.99
CA ASP A 329 1.21 -11.59 4.72
C ASP A 329 0.82 -11.56 3.23
N LYS A 330 0.65 -12.72 2.63
CA LYS A 330 0.41 -12.91 1.19
C LYS A 330 -0.91 -12.35 0.66
N TYR A 331 -1.59 -11.48 1.40
CA TYR A 331 -2.92 -11.00 1.01
C TYR A 331 -2.96 -10.14 -0.27
N ASN A 332 -1.85 -9.59 -0.74
CA ASN A 332 -1.79 -8.94 -2.04
C ASN A 332 -1.16 -9.87 -3.09
N ARG A 333 -1.75 -11.05 -3.29
CA ARG A 333 -1.34 -11.89 -4.41
C ARG A 333 -1.79 -11.26 -5.72
N PHE A 334 -0.83 -10.86 -6.51
CA PHE A 334 -1.07 -10.61 -7.92
C PHE A 334 -1.22 -11.94 -8.63
N SER A 335 -2.35 -12.12 -9.26
CA SER A 335 -2.60 -13.19 -10.21
C SER A 335 -2.60 -12.61 -11.62
N GLY A 336 -2.37 -13.41 -12.64
CA GLY A 336 -2.31 -12.87 -13.99
C GLY A 336 -2.41 -13.91 -15.10
N ILE A 337 -2.71 -13.43 -16.29
CA ILE A 337 -2.68 -14.17 -17.54
C ILE A 337 -1.59 -13.56 -18.43
N GLN A 338 -0.55 -14.33 -18.73
CA GLN A 338 0.44 -13.95 -19.73
C GLN A 338 -0.08 -14.28 -21.14
N LEU A 339 0.10 -13.38 -22.10
CA LEU A 339 -0.35 -13.60 -23.49
C LEU A 339 0.21 -14.88 -24.11
N LYS A 340 1.43 -15.27 -23.73
CA LYS A 340 2.08 -16.52 -24.18
C LYS A 340 1.44 -17.80 -23.63
N SER A 341 0.64 -17.72 -22.56
CA SER A 341 -0.08 -18.88 -21.98
C SER A 341 -1.41 -19.17 -22.66
N LEU A 342 -1.88 -18.26 -23.53
CA LEU A 342 -3.08 -18.42 -24.32
C LEU A 342 -2.88 -19.51 -25.41
N PRO A 343 -3.94 -20.28 -25.74
CA PRO A 343 -3.90 -21.27 -26.83
C PRO A 343 -3.93 -20.64 -28.23
N ILE A 344 -3.93 -19.32 -28.32
CA ILE A 344 -3.95 -18.48 -29.52
C ILE A 344 -2.75 -17.54 -29.54
N VAL A 345 -2.38 -17.05 -30.72
CA VAL A 345 -1.26 -16.12 -30.85
C VAL A 345 -1.75 -14.69 -30.71
N VAL A 346 -1.42 -14.05 -29.58
CA VAL A 346 -1.63 -12.62 -29.33
C VAL A 346 -0.25 -11.97 -29.12
N ARG A 347 0.12 -11.02 -29.99
CA ARG A 347 1.45 -10.38 -29.98
C ARG A 347 1.41 -8.92 -29.55
N ASN A 348 0.24 -8.29 -29.58
CA ASN A 348 0.09 -6.86 -29.29
C ASN A 348 -0.31 -6.63 -27.82
N PRO A 349 0.14 -5.53 -27.22
CA PRO A 349 -0.20 -5.16 -25.85
C PRO A 349 -1.70 -5.11 -25.60
N VAL A 350 -2.08 -5.39 -24.36
CA VAL A 350 -3.44 -5.21 -23.87
C VAL A 350 -3.73 -3.71 -23.75
N ARG A 351 -4.89 -3.26 -24.25
CA ARG A 351 -5.31 -1.84 -24.26
C ARG A 351 -6.63 -1.61 -23.55
N SER A 352 -7.40 -2.65 -23.30
CA SER A 352 -8.68 -2.54 -22.59
C SER A 352 -9.00 -3.81 -21.85
N ILE A 353 -9.72 -3.67 -20.73
CA ILE A 353 -10.14 -4.80 -19.89
C ILE A 353 -11.60 -4.63 -19.51
N TYR A 354 -12.31 -5.76 -19.42
CA TYR A 354 -13.69 -5.80 -18.98
C TYR A 354 -14.00 -7.16 -18.34
N THR A 355 -14.81 -7.20 -17.29
CA THR A 355 -15.33 -8.44 -16.71
C THR A 355 -16.82 -8.59 -17.04
N GLU A 356 -17.20 -9.68 -17.70
CA GLU A 356 -18.60 -9.98 -18.06
C GLU A 356 -19.38 -10.38 -16.79
N ASP A 357 -18.72 -11.13 -15.91
CA ASP A 357 -19.19 -11.63 -14.61
C ASP A 357 -17.97 -11.83 -13.67
N GLU A 358 -18.14 -12.56 -12.57
CA GLU A 358 -17.08 -12.86 -11.59
C GLU A 358 -15.97 -13.74 -12.14
N LYS A 359 -16.22 -14.53 -13.19
CA LYS A 359 -15.32 -15.56 -13.72
C LYS A 359 -14.84 -15.32 -15.14
N THR A 360 -15.44 -14.35 -15.84
CA THR A 360 -15.15 -14.12 -17.26
C THR A 360 -14.51 -12.76 -17.48
N ILE A 361 -13.29 -12.78 -18.01
CA ILE A 361 -12.55 -11.57 -18.36
C ILE A 361 -12.42 -11.42 -19.87
N TRP A 362 -12.49 -10.17 -20.33
CA TRP A 362 -12.16 -9.78 -21.70
C TRP A 362 -10.99 -8.82 -21.70
N PHE A 363 -10.11 -8.94 -22.66
CA PHE A 363 -9.08 -7.93 -22.87
C PHE A 363 -8.90 -7.66 -24.38
N GLY A 364 -8.99 -6.39 -24.71
CA GLY A 364 -8.74 -5.86 -26.04
C GLY A 364 -7.28 -5.52 -26.24
N THR A 365 -6.81 -5.61 -27.47
CA THR A 365 -5.40 -5.46 -27.81
C THR A 365 -5.18 -4.38 -28.88
N LYS A 366 -3.91 -3.97 -29.03
CA LYS A 366 -3.49 -2.97 -30.02
C LYS A 366 -3.25 -3.60 -31.39
N GLY A 367 -4.16 -4.51 -31.86
CA GLY A 367 -4.06 -5.05 -33.21
C GLY A 367 -4.30 -6.57 -33.36
N ASN A 368 -4.78 -7.24 -32.29
CA ASN A 368 -5.21 -8.64 -32.35
C ASN A 368 -6.67 -8.81 -31.92
N GLY A 369 -7.52 -7.78 -32.10
CA GLY A 369 -8.90 -7.83 -31.64
C GLY A 369 -9.02 -7.92 -30.13
N PHE A 370 -9.97 -8.71 -29.63
CA PHE A 370 -10.10 -9.00 -28.21
C PHE A 370 -10.25 -10.47 -27.91
N VAL A 371 -9.83 -10.84 -26.69
CA VAL A 371 -9.90 -12.20 -26.17
C VAL A 371 -10.86 -12.24 -25.02
N ARG A 372 -11.73 -13.26 -24.96
CA ARG A 372 -12.63 -13.57 -23.87
C ARG A 372 -12.16 -14.89 -23.22
N VAL A 373 -11.92 -14.87 -21.92
CA VAL A 373 -11.42 -16.02 -21.15
C VAL A 373 -12.42 -16.32 -20.03
N GLU A 374 -12.93 -17.57 -20.00
CA GLU A 374 -13.80 -18.08 -18.94
C GLU A 374 -12.97 -18.71 -17.81
N ASP A 375 -13.47 -18.65 -16.57
CA ASP A 375 -12.83 -19.18 -15.35
C ASP A 375 -11.39 -18.67 -15.16
N TYR A 376 -11.13 -17.39 -15.50
CA TYR A 376 -9.81 -16.78 -15.64
C TYR A 376 -8.90 -16.94 -14.38
N ASP A 377 -9.47 -16.99 -13.19
CA ASP A 377 -8.77 -17.14 -11.91
C ASP A 377 -8.40 -18.58 -11.54
N SER A 378 -8.86 -19.56 -12.31
CA SER A 378 -8.56 -20.97 -12.10
C SER A 378 -7.23 -21.44 -12.74
N TYR A 379 -6.56 -20.57 -13.52
CA TYR A 379 -5.39 -20.93 -14.34
C TYR A 379 -4.09 -20.29 -13.87
N GLU A 380 -3.84 -20.28 -12.56
CA GLU A 380 -2.58 -19.74 -12.02
C GLU A 380 -1.36 -20.45 -12.67
N LYS A 381 -0.56 -19.68 -13.44
CA LYS A 381 0.72 -20.10 -14.06
C LYS A 381 0.66 -21.28 -15.04
N GLY A 382 -0.54 -21.68 -15.49
CA GLY A 382 -0.74 -22.80 -16.42
C GLY A 382 -1.16 -22.38 -17.83
N LYS A 383 -1.24 -23.34 -18.77
CA LYS A 383 -1.86 -23.14 -20.07
C LYS A 383 -3.38 -23.12 -19.93
N ILE A 384 -4.01 -22.10 -20.47
CA ILE A 384 -5.46 -21.98 -20.49
C ILE A 384 -6.02 -22.96 -21.55
N PRO A 385 -7.03 -23.78 -21.22
CA PRO A 385 -7.66 -24.69 -22.18
C PRO A 385 -8.30 -23.92 -23.35
N ALA A 386 -8.17 -24.46 -24.58
CA ALA A 386 -8.63 -23.78 -25.78
C ALA A 386 -10.15 -23.52 -25.79
N GLU A 387 -10.93 -24.43 -25.19
CA GLU A 387 -12.40 -24.32 -25.06
C GLU A 387 -12.84 -23.16 -24.16
N LYS A 388 -11.96 -22.66 -23.30
CA LYS A 388 -12.20 -21.53 -22.40
C LYS A 388 -11.83 -20.17 -23.00
N VAL A 389 -11.24 -20.17 -24.18
CA VAL A 389 -10.76 -18.96 -24.85
C VAL A 389 -11.53 -18.72 -26.14
N LYS A 390 -12.09 -17.55 -26.29
CA LYS A 390 -12.70 -17.07 -27.55
C LYS A 390 -11.97 -15.83 -28.04
N HIS A 391 -11.64 -15.80 -29.34
CA HIS A 391 -10.92 -14.73 -29.97
C HIS A 391 -11.77 -14.06 -31.03
N PHE A 392 -11.90 -12.75 -30.96
CA PHE A 392 -12.74 -11.93 -31.84
C PHE A 392 -11.88 -10.88 -32.56
N THR A 393 -12.01 -10.84 -33.89
CA THR A 393 -11.25 -9.96 -34.76
C THR A 393 -12.18 -9.33 -35.81
N THR A 394 -11.63 -8.60 -36.75
CA THR A 394 -12.37 -8.09 -37.92
C THR A 394 -13.05 -9.21 -38.72
N SER A 395 -12.47 -10.40 -38.75
CA SER A 395 -13.12 -11.58 -39.35
C SER A 395 -14.36 -12.07 -38.58
N SER A 396 -14.49 -11.68 -37.32
CA SER A 396 -15.64 -11.97 -36.46
C SER A 396 -16.68 -10.86 -36.43
N GLY A 397 -16.49 -9.77 -37.20
CA GLY A 397 -17.43 -8.64 -37.26
C GLY A 397 -17.02 -7.37 -36.52
N LEU A 398 -15.79 -7.30 -35.96
CA LEU A 398 -15.25 -6.05 -35.42
C LEU A 398 -14.97 -5.02 -36.51
N SER A 399 -15.16 -3.75 -36.22
CA SER A 399 -14.78 -2.65 -37.11
C SER A 399 -13.27 -2.46 -37.22
N SER A 400 -12.48 -2.88 -36.21
CA SER A 400 -11.02 -2.90 -36.21
C SER A 400 -10.48 -3.86 -35.17
N ASP A 401 -9.28 -4.43 -35.41
CA ASP A 401 -8.56 -5.28 -34.47
C ASP A 401 -7.84 -4.48 -33.36
N ARG A 402 -7.90 -3.17 -33.36
CA ARG A 402 -7.41 -2.29 -32.29
C ARG A 402 -8.59 -1.88 -31.39
N VAL A 403 -8.64 -2.45 -30.19
CA VAL A 403 -9.75 -2.31 -29.24
C VAL A 403 -9.31 -1.50 -28.03
N TYR A 404 -9.95 -0.33 -27.81
CA TYR A 404 -9.57 0.64 -26.79
C TYR A 404 -10.47 0.64 -25.55
N CYS A 405 -11.76 0.29 -25.68
CA CYS A 405 -12.66 0.25 -24.54
C CYS A 405 -13.80 -0.73 -24.70
N PHE A 406 -14.36 -1.17 -23.58
CA PHE A 406 -15.61 -1.91 -23.46
C PHE A 406 -16.56 -1.18 -22.55
N ARG A 407 -17.86 -1.21 -22.88
CA ARG A 407 -18.91 -0.66 -22.03
C ARG A 407 -20.15 -1.53 -22.08
N LYS A 408 -20.54 -2.15 -20.96
CA LYS A 408 -21.83 -2.85 -20.86
C LYS A 408 -22.95 -1.85 -21.04
N SER A 409 -23.91 -2.16 -21.93
CA SER A 409 -25.10 -1.35 -22.10
C SER A 409 -26.04 -1.51 -20.89
N ASN A 410 -26.64 -0.40 -20.49
CA ASN A 410 -27.69 -0.40 -19.46
C ASN A 410 -29.09 -0.68 -20.04
N TYR A 411 -29.25 -0.54 -21.36
CA TYR A 411 -30.55 -0.58 -22.07
C TYR A 411 -30.71 -1.81 -22.96
N TYR A 412 -29.57 -2.44 -23.35
CA TYR A 412 -29.55 -3.54 -24.31
C TYR A 412 -28.72 -4.72 -23.77
N PRO A 413 -29.04 -5.96 -24.21
CA PRO A 413 -28.26 -7.13 -23.79
C PRO A 413 -26.96 -7.26 -24.58
N TRP A 414 -26.10 -6.23 -24.54
CA TRP A 414 -24.79 -6.23 -25.19
C TRP A 414 -23.72 -5.39 -24.50
N VAL A 415 -22.50 -5.53 -25.03
CA VAL A 415 -21.34 -4.76 -24.61
C VAL A 415 -20.86 -3.93 -25.81
N TRP A 416 -20.82 -2.62 -25.66
CA TRP A 416 -20.23 -1.70 -26.63
C TRP A 416 -18.72 -1.89 -26.69
N ILE A 417 -18.15 -1.78 -27.91
CA ILE A 417 -16.72 -1.95 -28.17
C ILE A 417 -16.22 -0.71 -28.93
N GLY A 418 -15.34 0.05 -28.26
CA GLY A 418 -14.63 1.17 -28.87
C GLY A 418 -13.37 0.70 -29.57
N THR A 419 -13.21 1.08 -30.84
CA THR A 419 -12.08 0.67 -31.67
C THR A 419 -11.42 1.86 -32.35
N GLU A 420 -10.25 1.61 -32.98
CA GLU A 420 -9.61 2.60 -33.86
C GLU A 420 -10.33 2.79 -35.18
N GLY A 421 -10.93 1.74 -35.73
CA GLY A 421 -11.55 1.72 -37.05
C GLY A 421 -12.87 2.45 -37.10
N PRO A 422 -13.37 2.68 -38.31
CA PRO A 422 -14.65 3.37 -38.53
C PRO A 422 -15.82 2.50 -38.05
N GLY A 423 -16.79 3.13 -37.37
CA GLY A 423 -18.00 2.50 -36.91
C GLY A 423 -18.04 2.13 -35.44
N LEU A 424 -19.22 1.74 -34.99
CA LEU A 424 -19.49 1.33 -33.62
C LEU A 424 -19.75 -0.18 -33.57
N SER A 425 -18.90 -0.93 -32.90
CA SER A 425 -19.07 -2.35 -32.70
C SER A 425 -19.73 -2.66 -31.34
N TYR A 426 -20.44 -3.78 -31.25
CA TYR A 426 -20.96 -4.31 -30.01
C TYR A 426 -20.95 -5.86 -30.02
N TYR A 427 -20.82 -6.44 -28.85
CA TYR A 427 -20.97 -7.88 -28.64
C TYR A 427 -22.35 -8.15 -28.05
N SER A 428 -23.15 -8.96 -28.74
CA SER A 428 -24.46 -9.37 -28.28
C SER A 428 -24.35 -10.52 -27.27
N LEU A 429 -24.90 -10.32 -26.07
CA LEU A 429 -24.96 -11.35 -25.03
C LEU A 429 -26.01 -12.44 -25.34
N VAL A 430 -26.87 -12.21 -26.36
CA VAL A 430 -27.91 -13.15 -26.76
C VAL A 430 -27.37 -14.18 -27.75
N ASP A 431 -26.82 -13.73 -28.90
CA ASP A 431 -26.32 -14.61 -29.93
C ASP A 431 -24.81 -14.92 -29.82
N LYS A 432 -24.16 -14.27 -28.84
CA LYS A 432 -22.70 -14.42 -28.53
C LYS A 432 -21.80 -14.07 -29.72
N LYS A 433 -22.22 -13.09 -30.54
CA LYS A 433 -21.48 -12.61 -31.71
C LYS A 433 -21.18 -11.12 -31.62
N VAL A 434 -20.15 -10.72 -32.38
CA VAL A 434 -19.79 -9.32 -32.58
C VAL A 434 -20.54 -8.79 -33.79
N HIS A 435 -21.06 -7.59 -33.67
CA HIS A 435 -21.74 -6.86 -34.73
C HIS A 435 -21.17 -5.44 -34.85
N THR A 436 -21.09 -4.91 -36.07
CA THR A 436 -20.80 -3.50 -36.31
C THR A 436 -22.08 -2.83 -36.79
N MET A 437 -22.46 -1.76 -36.08
CA MET A 437 -23.72 -1.04 -36.33
C MET A 437 -23.69 -0.30 -37.68
N ALA A 438 -24.73 -0.48 -38.49
CA ALA A 438 -24.89 0.27 -39.72
C ALA A 438 -25.12 1.77 -39.42
N SER A 439 -24.58 2.64 -40.26
CA SER A 439 -24.73 4.09 -40.13
C SER A 439 -25.54 4.66 -41.27
N LEU A 440 -26.49 5.55 -40.97
CA LEU A 440 -27.24 6.33 -41.97
C LEU A 440 -26.57 7.67 -42.28
N VAL A 441 -25.46 7.98 -41.61
CA VAL A 441 -24.71 9.23 -41.78
C VAL A 441 -23.27 8.93 -42.18
N ASP A 442 -22.69 9.83 -42.96
CA ASP A 442 -21.32 9.70 -43.46
C ASP A 442 -20.27 10.20 -42.45
N THR A 443 -20.57 10.11 -41.16
CA THR A 443 -19.62 10.52 -40.12
C THR A 443 -18.85 9.30 -39.57
N LYS A 444 -17.54 9.41 -39.61
CA LYS A 444 -16.65 8.32 -39.10
C LYS A 444 -16.52 8.40 -37.58
N ILE A 445 -16.86 7.31 -36.91
CA ILE A 445 -16.59 7.11 -35.46
C ILE A 445 -15.30 6.35 -35.39
N ARG A 446 -14.20 6.98 -34.87
CA ARG A 446 -12.86 6.41 -34.85
C ARG A 446 -12.15 6.70 -33.53
N TYR A 447 -11.14 5.90 -33.21
CA TYR A 447 -10.28 6.09 -32.04
C TYR A 447 -11.07 6.33 -30.75
N VAL A 448 -12.04 5.44 -30.49
CA VAL A 448 -12.97 5.56 -29.36
C VAL A 448 -12.34 5.01 -28.09
N HIS A 449 -11.92 5.89 -27.17
CA HIS A 449 -11.28 5.54 -25.91
C HIS A 449 -12.27 5.35 -24.75
N ALA A 450 -13.42 6.02 -24.78
CA ALA A 450 -14.43 5.85 -23.76
C ALA A 450 -15.84 6.04 -24.35
N ILE A 451 -16.81 5.28 -23.80
CA ILE A 451 -18.22 5.30 -24.20
C ILE A 451 -19.10 5.51 -22.97
N ARG A 452 -20.05 6.42 -23.04
CA ARG A 452 -21.09 6.63 -22.03
C ARG A 452 -22.47 6.62 -22.66
N GLU A 453 -23.37 5.76 -22.18
CA GLU A 453 -24.80 5.85 -22.46
C GLU A 453 -25.45 6.85 -21.50
N VAL A 454 -26.24 7.78 -22.05
CA VAL A 454 -27.07 8.71 -21.28
C VAL A 454 -28.52 8.23 -21.22
N ASN A 455 -28.98 7.62 -22.30
CA ASN A 455 -30.30 6.97 -22.42
C ASN A 455 -30.22 5.83 -23.45
N ASP A 456 -31.35 5.21 -23.77
CA ASP A 456 -31.49 4.11 -24.74
C ASP A 456 -31.12 4.44 -26.19
N SER A 457 -30.98 5.70 -26.50
CA SER A 457 -30.75 6.17 -27.87
C SER A 457 -29.54 7.09 -28.02
N THR A 458 -28.94 7.54 -26.92
CA THR A 458 -27.85 8.54 -26.98
C THR A 458 -26.60 8.07 -26.28
N LEU A 459 -25.49 8.05 -27.02
CA LEU A 459 -24.15 7.71 -26.57
C LEU A 459 -23.24 8.92 -26.70
N TRP A 460 -22.32 9.08 -25.72
CA TRP A 460 -21.22 10.01 -25.80
C TRP A 460 -19.91 9.26 -25.87
N MET A 461 -19.02 9.69 -26.76
CA MET A 461 -17.77 9.01 -27.02
C MET A 461 -16.59 9.98 -26.96
N ALA A 462 -15.59 9.67 -26.15
CA ALA A 462 -14.31 10.36 -26.13
C ALA A 462 -13.40 9.75 -27.20
N THR A 463 -12.86 10.57 -28.10
CA THR A 463 -12.05 10.11 -29.23
C THR A 463 -10.74 10.86 -29.36
N THR A 464 -9.80 10.29 -30.10
CA THR A 464 -8.60 10.96 -30.56
C THR A 464 -8.81 11.49 -31.99
N GLY A 465 -8.76 12.82 -32.14
CA GLY A 465 -8.84 13.51 -33.44
C GLY A 465 -10.24 13.95 -33.86
N ASP A 466 -11.27 13.20 -33.48
CA ASP A 466 -12.67 13.57 -33.83
C ASP A 466 -13.39 14.30 -32.65
N GLY A 467 -12.69 14.55 -31.53
CA GLY A 467 -13.20 15.28 -30.36
C GLY A 467 -14.17 14.47 -29.51
N LEU A 468 -15.17 15.13 -28.92
CA LEU A 468 -16.27 14.50 -28.20
C LEU A 468 -17.43 14.27 -29.14
N LEU A 469 -17.86 13.02 -29.30
CA LEU A 469 -18.97 12.68 -30.21
C LEU A 469 -20.27 12.46 -29.41
N GLU A 470 -21.36 13.07 -29.91
CA GLU A 470 -22.75 12.73 -29.56
C GLU A 470 -23.28 11.81 -30.65
N VAL A 471 -23.60 10.58 -30.31
CA VAL A 471 -24.09 9.56 -31.27
C VAL A 471 -25.50 9.18 -30.90
N VAL A 472 -26.43 9.34 -31.83
CA VAL A 472 -27.82 8.94 -31.65
C VAL A 472 -28.10 7.69 -32.48
N ILE A 473 -28.57 6.67 -31.80
CA ILE A 473 -28.98 5.40 -32.40
C ILE A 473 -30.51 5.32 -32.50
N GLY A 474 -30.99 4.49 -33.38
CA GLY A 474 -32.44 4.23 -33.51
C GLY A 474 -32.70 3.09 -34.46
N ARG A 475 -33.99 2.77 -34.72
CA ARG A 475 -34.37 1.64 -35.56
C ARG A 475 -34.68 2.04 -36.99
N LYS A 476 -34.26 1.22 -37.96
CA LYS A 476 -34.65 1.24 -39.36
C LYS A 476 -34.90 -0.18 -39.82
N GLY A 477 -36.12 -0.51 -40.24
CA GLY A 477 -36.49 -1.87 -40.66
C GLY A 477 -36.36 -2.92 -39.56
N GLY A 478 -36.47 -2.54 -38.27
CA GLY A 478 -36.29 -3.42 -37.13
C GLY A 478 -34.86 -3.50 -36.57
N GLU A 479 -33.86 -3.15 -37.37
CA GLU A 479 -32.44 -3.15 -36.98
C GLU A 479 -32.02 -1.82 -36.34
N LEU A 480 -31.12 -1.86 -35.39
CA LEU A 480 -30.51 -0.68 -34.78
C LEU A 480 -29.45 -0.09 -35.73
N VAL A 481 -29.51 1.19 -35.92
CA VAL A 481 -28.63 1.96 -36.82
C VAL A 481 -28.21 3.27 -36.16
N ILE A 482 -27.06 3.79 -36.55
CA ILE A 482 -26.62 5.13 -36.18
C ILE A 482 -27.42 6.14 -37.07
N LYS A 483 -28.21 6.98 -36.43
CA LYS A 483 -29.03 8.01 -37.10
C LYS A 483 -28.37 9.37 -37.22
N TYR A 484 -27.56 9.71 -36.21
CA TYR A 484 -26.95 11.01 -36.10
C TYR A 484 -25.63 10.94 -35.36
N VAL A 485 -24.64 11.71 -35.82
CA VAL A 485 -23.37 11.90 -35.13
C VAL A 485 -23.01 13.38 -35.20
N LYS A 486 -22.69 13.94 -34.03
CA LYS A 486 -22.17 15.31 -33.93
C LYS A 486 -20.85 15.31 -33.20
N SER A 487 -19.85 15.91 -33.81
CA SER A 487 -18.54 16.14 -33.23
C SER A 487 -18.48 17.49 -32.52
N PHE A 488 -17.92 17.51 -31.32
CA PHE A 488 -17.59 18.72 -30.56
C PHE A 488 -16.07 18.84 -30.52
N ILE A 489 -15.54 19.70 -31.37
CA ILE A 489 -14.12 20.10 -31.33
C ILE A 489 -14.04 21.29 -30.39
N LEU A 490 -13.24 21.14 -29.31
CA LEU A 490 -13.10 22.18 -28.29
C LEU A 490 -11.91 23.08 -28.63
N GLU A 491 -11.91 24.30 -28.11
CA GLU A 491 -10.88 25.27 -28.36
C GLU A 491 -10.47 25.96 -27.04
N LYS A 492 -9.16 26.13 -26.84
CA LYS A 492 -8.59 26.92 -25.76
C LYS A 492 -7.48 27.82 -26.29
N ASP A 493 -7.63 29.14 -26.08
CA ASP A 493 -6.65 30.16 -26.49
C ASP A 493 -6.27 30.06 -27.98
N GLY A 494 -7.24 29.84 -28.85
CA GLY A 494 -7.06 29.69 -30.30
C GLY A 494 -6.43 28.34 -30.73
N LYS A 495 -6.33 27.35 -29.83
CA LYS A 495 -5.78 26.03 -30.13
C LYS A 495 -6.86 24.96 -29.99
N ILE A 496 -6.85 24.02 -30.92
CA ILE A 496 -7.80 22.92 -30.99
C ILE A 496 -7.46 21.85 -29.92
N CYS A 497 -8.46 21.48 -29.14
CA CYS A 497 -8.43 20.35 -28.20
C CYS A 497 -9.49 19.33 -28.67
N ASN A 498 -9.04 18.27 -29.35
CA ASN A 498 -9.90 17.23 -29.93
C ASN A 498 -9.41 15.80 -29.64
N GLU A 499 -8.51 15.64 -28.69
CA GLU A 499 -7.99 14.35 -28.25
C GLU A 499 -8.37 14.09 -26.79
N PHE A 500 -9.30 13.15 -26.57
CA PHE A 500 -9.80 12.77 -25.24
C PHE A 500 -9.57 11.28 -25.01
N HIS A 501 -8.77 10.95 -23.98
CA HIS A 501 -8.39 9.57 -23.64
C HIS A 501 -9.26 8.96 -22.54
N SER A 502 -9.74 9.77 -21.62
CA SER A 502 -10.53 9.29 -20.48
C SER A 502 -11.76 10.16 -20.26
N MET A 503 -12.81 9.55 -19.70
CA MET A 503 -14.09 10.21 -19.46
C MET A 503 -14.71 9.72 -18.15
N SER A 504 -15.16 10.66 -17.31
CA SER A 504 -16.01 10.41 -16.16
C SER A 504 -17.32 11.18 -16.30
N TYR A 505 -18.39 10.70 -15.68
CA TYR A 505 -19.71 11.28 -15.77
C TYR A 505 -20.32 11.48 -14.39
N ASP A 506 -20.83 12.68 -14.17
CA ASP A 506 -21.66 13.04 -13.02
C ASP A 506 -23.13 13.02 -13.48
N ASP A 507 -23.84 11.97 -13.04
CA ASP A 507 -25.25 11.75 -13.43
C ASP A 507 -26.17 12.86 -12.90
N GLU A 508 -25.94 13.36 -11.66
CA GLU A 508 -26.80 14.37 -11.03
C GLU A 508 -26.66 15.73 -11.69
N ALA A 509 -25.44 16.13 -12.02
CA ALA A 509 -25.15 17.40 -12.64
C ALA A 509 -25.24 17.38 -14.18
N SER A 510 -25.41 16.21 -14.81
CA SER A 510 -25.32 16.01 -16.27
C SER A 510 -24.02 16.55 -16.88
N LEU A 511 -22.88 16.29 -16.19
CA LEU A 511 -21.56 16.76 -16.57
C LEU A 511 -20.66 15.60 -17.00
N LEU A 512 -19.98 15.79 -18.13
CA LEU A 512 -18.83 14.97 -18.51
C LEU A 512 -17.52 15.64 -18.09
N TYR A 513 -16.62 14.87 -17.51
CA TYR A 513 -15.24 15.26 -17.30
C TYR A 513 -14.37 14.50 -18.29
N LEU A 514 -13.60 15.21 -19.08
CA LEU A 514 -12.79 14.67 -20.19
C LEU A 514 -11.31 14.89 -19.90
N GLY A 515 -10.54 13.83 -19.89
CA GLY A 515 -9.09 13.89 -19.85
C GLY A 515 -8.54 14.14 -21.26
N SER A 516 -7.89 15.28 -21.45
CA SER A 516 -7.39 15.71 -22.75
C SER A 516 -5.90 15.45 -22.93
N ARG A 517 -5.47 15.30 -24.18
CA ARG A 517 -4.07 15.32 -24.63
C ARG A 517 -3.68 16.70 -25.12
N GLY A 518 -2.37 16.94 -25.32
CA GLY A 518 -1.82 18.20 -25.80
C GLY A 518 -1.68 19.28 -24.72
N GLY A 519 -1.69 18.90 -23.46
CA GLY A 519 -1.43 19.82 -22.33
C GLY A 519 -2.65 20.65 -21.90
N TYR A 520 -3.86 20.31 -22.33
CA TYR A 520 -5.08 21.05 -21.97
C TYR A 520 -5.66 20.64 -20.62
N GLY A 521 -5.24 19.47 -20.07
CA GLY A 521 -5.66 18.99 -18.76
C GLY A 521 -7.08 18.42 -18.75
N LEU A 522 -7.86 18.76 -17.73
CA LEU A 522 -9.23 18.29 -17.52
C LEU A 522 -10.24 19.29 -18.11
N VAL A 523 -11.22 18.77 -18.85
CA VAL A 523 -12.33 19.57 -19.41
C VAL A 523 -13.64 19.13 -18.78
N ARG A 524 -14.46 20.08 -18.35
CA ARG A 524 -15.83 19.88 -17.91
C ARG A 524 -16.78 20.26 -19.05
N PHE A 525 -17.64 19.33 -19.46
CA PHE A 525 -18.60 19.52 -20.54
C PHE A 525 -20.03 19.28 -20.01
N ASN A 526 -20.92 20.26 -20.19
CA ASN A 526 -22.30 20.15 -19.75
C ASN A 526 -23.18 19.60 -20.89
N LEU A 527 -23.79 18.42 -20.64
CA LEU A 527 -24.60 17.73 -21.67
C LEU A 527 -25.89 18.47 -22.06
N LEU A 528 -26.46 19.27 -21.16
CA LEU A 528 -27.70 19.98 -21.42
C LEU A 528 -27.46 21.27 -22.24
N THR A 529 -26.48 22.06 -21.78
CA THR A 529 -26.19 23.37 -22.40
C THR A 529 -25.19 23.28 -23.55
N LYS A 530 -24.48 22.15 -23.69
CA LYS A 530 -23.38 21.92 -24.64
C LYS A 530 -22.20 22.92 -24.46
N LYS A 531 -22.12 23.57 -23.31
CA LYS A 531 -20.99 24.42 -22.91
C LYS A 531 -19.91 23.63 -22.28
N TYR A 532 -18.67 24.09 -22.41
CA TYR A 532 -17.51 23.47 -21.80
C TYR A 532 -16.61 24.49 -21.11
N GLU A 533 -15.78 23.98 -20.22
CA GLU A 533 -14.81 24.74 -19.45
C GLU A 533 -13.56 23.90 -19.22
N PHE A 534 -12.39 24.50 -19.39
CA PHE A 534 -11.12 23.91 -19.01
C PHE A 534 -10.86 24.17 -17.53
N ILE A 535 -10.77 23.10 -16.74
CA ILE A 535 -10.59 23.22 -15.30
C ILE A 535 -9.13 23.61 -15.02
N PRO A 536 -8.88 24.68 -14.25
CA PRO A 536 -7.53 25.09 -13.88
C PRO A 536 -6.89 24.01 -13.01
N MET A 537 -5.75 23.46 -13.43
CA MET A 537 -5.03 22.41 -12.71
C MET A 537 -3.69 22.92 -12.14
N ASN A 538 -3.50 24.24 -12.07
CA ASN A 538 -2.27 24.83 -11.57
C ASN A 538 -2.32 24.94 -10.06
N ASN A 539 -1.30 24.37 -9.43
CA ASN A 539 -0.98 24.64 -8.04
C ASN A 539 -0.15 25.93 -7.96
N ALA A 540 -0.09 26.57 -6.78
CA ALA A 540 0.76 27.77 -6.52
C ALA A 540 2.27 27.58 -6.86
N GLY A 541 2.69 26.38 -7.27
CA GLY A 541 4.04 26.00 -7.67
C GLY A 541 4.31 25.93 -9.18
N ASN A 542 3.41 26.38 -10.05
CA ASN A 542 3.62 26.57 -11.51
C ASN A 542 4.00 25.32 -12.36
N ARG A 543 3.68 24.10 -11.98
CA ARG A 543 3.77 22.98 -12.92
C ARG A 543 2.45 22.90 -13.72
N ALA A 544 2.52 23.05 -15.03
CA ALA A 544 1.42 22.71 -15.91
C ALA A 544 1.17 21.19 -15.82
N VAL A 545 -0.07 20.78 -15.56
CA VAL A 545 -0.45 19.39 -15.74
C VAL A 545 -0.43 19.12 -17.22
N GLY A 546 0.28 18.09 -17.63
CA GLY A 546 0.37 17.67 -19.02
C GLY A 546 -0.91 16.98 -19.51
N ASP A 547 -0.75 15.93 -20.28
CA ASP A 547 -1.82 15.09 -20.77
C ASP A 547 -2.51 14.36 -19.62
N VAL A 548 -3.85 14.34 -19.59
CA VAL A 548 -4.63 13.49 -18.70
C VAL A 548 -4.98 12.20 -19.45
N LEU A 549 -4.22 11.13 -19.18
CA LEU A 549 -4.35 9.84 -19.85
C LEU A 549 -5.44 8.97 -19.21
N CYS A 550 -5.56 9.02 -17.89
CA CYS A 550 -6.53 8.24 -17.13
C CYS A 550 -7.07 9.06 -15.96
N MET A 551 -8.24 8.68 -15.46
CA MET A 551 -8.85 9.34 -14.31
C MET A 551 -9.66 8.37 -13.46
N CYS A 552 -9.71 8.65 -12.15
CA CYS A 552 -10.63 8.07 -11.20
C CYS A 552 -11.32 9.21 -10.43
N TYR A 553 -12.64 9.17 -10.38
CA TYR A 553 -13.44 10.08 -9.57
C TYR A 553 -13.95 9.34 -8.35
N SER A 554 -13.44 9.74 -7.18
CA SER A 554 -13.76 9.12 -5.91
C SER A 554 -15.08 9.62 -5.34
N LYS A 555 -15.67 8.83 -4.44
CA LYS A 555 -16.94 9.15 -3.77
C LYS A 555 -16.90 10.43 -2.92
N ASP A 556 -15.71 10.84 -2.48
CA ASP A 556 -15.49 12.08 -1.71
C ASP A 556 -15.33 13.34 -2.57
N SER A 557 -15.68 13.26 -3.86
CA SER A 557 -15.51 14.32 -4.87
C SER A 557 -14.05 14.68 -5.18
N THR A 558 -13.15 13.74 -5.00
CA THR A 558 -11.74 13.87 -5.37
C THR A 558 -11.47 13.23 -6.73
N PHE A 559 -10.83 13.97 -7.63
CA PHE A 559 -10.26 13.45 -8.86
C PHE A 559 -8.82 13.02 -8.65
N TYR A 560 -8.50 11.82 -9.10
CA TYR A 560 -7.15 11.35 -9.31
C TYR A 560 -6.91 11.25 -10.81
N LEU A 561 -5.97 12.03 -11.32
CA LEU A 561 -5.68 12.18 -12.75
C LEU A 561 -4.26 11.69 -13.02
N GLY A 562 -4.13 10.71 -13.91
CA GLY A 562 -2.85 10.18 -14.35
C GLY A 562 -2.37 10.88 -15.61
N ALA A 563 -1.10 11.23 -15.62
CA ALA A 563 -0.45 11.95 -16.70
C ALA A 563 0.93 11.36 -17.04
N SER A 564 1.57 11.86 -18.08
CA SER A 564 2.97 11.57 -18.39
C SER A 564 3.95 12.16 -17.37
N SER A 565 3.48 13.01 -16.48
CA SER A 565 4.27 13.72 -15.45
C SER A 565 3.90 13.34 -14.01
N GLY A 566 3.21 12.22 -13.80
CA GLY A 566 2.80 11.73 -12.51
C GLY A 566 1.28 11.72 -12.31
N MET A 567 0.85 11.86 -11.05
CA MET A 567 -0.55 11.90 -10.65
C MET A 567 -0.91 13.27 -10.09
N THR A 568 -2.10 13.76 -10.45
CA THR A 568 -2.71 14.93 -9.81
C THR A 568 -3.91 14.48 -8.99
N GLN A 569 -3.90 14.80 -7.70
CA GLN A 569 -5.06 14.73 -6.82
C GLN A 569 -5.72 16.09 -6.78
N MET A 570 -7.01 16.16 -7.11
CA MET A 570 -7.77 17.41 -7.17
C MET A 570 -9.13 17.23 -6.49
N LYS A 571 -9.41 18.04 -5.48
CA LYS A 571 -10.72 18.07 -4.85
C LYS A 571 -11.54 19.23 -5.43
N LEU A 572 -12.78 18.94 -5.85
CA LEU A 572 -13.71 19.96 -6.32
C LEU A 572 -14.62 20.42 -5.17
N HIS A 573 -14.81 21.73 -5.05
CA HIS A 573 -15.84 22.33 -4.22
C HIS A 573 -16.74 23.20 -5.08
N SER A 574 -18.04 22.89 -5.11
CA SER A 574 -19.01 23.58 -6.00
C SER A 574 -18.54 23.59 -7.47
N GLY A 575 -17.91 22.51 -7.92
CA GLY A 575 -17.41 22.35 -9.29
C GLY A 575 -16.10 23.06 -9.60
N ASN A 576 -15.48 23.77 -8.66
CA ASN A 576 -14.19 24.44 -8.84
C ASN A 576 -13.08 23.73 -8.03
N PRO A 577 -11.82 23.73 -8.51
CA PRO A 577 -10.71 23.17 -7.77
C PRO A 577 -10.50 23.91 -6.43
N ALA A 578 -10.66 23.20 -5.31
CA ALA A 578 -10.40 23.72 -3.97
C ALA A 578 -8.99 23.36 -3.52
N GLU A 579 -8.55 22.12 -3.80
CA GLU A 579 -7.21 21.64 -3.52
C GLU A 579 -6.67 20.91 -4.75
N VAL A 580 -5.44 21.24 -5.15
CA VAL A 580 -4.71 20.56 -6.22
C VAL A 580 -3.34 20.16 -5.71
N ARG A 581 -3.00 18.87 -5.79
CA ARG A 581 -1.70 18.32 -5.41
C ARG A 581 -1.15 17.46 -6.53
N GLN A 582 0.11 17.66 -6.84
CA GLN A 582 0.81 16.89 -7.87
C GLN A 582 1.85 16.00 -7.22
N TYR A 583 1.89 14.76 -7.68
CA TYR A 583 2.81 13.73 -7.22
C TYR A 583 3.59 13.16 -8.40
N SER A 584 4.87 12.96 -8.20
CA SER A 584 5.80 12.45 -9.20
C SER A 584 6.74 11.41 -8.57
N ARG A 585 7.76 11.00 -9.31
CA ARG A 585 8.81 10.12 -8.76
C ARG A 585 9.50 10.69 -7.53
N ILE A 586 9.59 12.00 -7.40
CA ILE A 586 10.22 12.65 -6.24
C ILE A 586 9.39 12.40 -4.98
N ASP A 587 8.07 12.30 -5.14
CA ASP A 587 7.14 12.11 -4.03
C ASP A 587 6.94 10.63 -3.67
N GLY A 588 7.40 9.69 -4.50
CA GLY A 588 7.34 8.26 -4.22
C GLY A 588 6.64 7.39 -5.28
N ILE A 589 6.11 7.96 -6.37
CA ILE A 589 5.58 7.16 -7.50
C ILE A 589 6.74 6.45 -8.18
N LYS A 590 6.56 5.17 -8.55
CA LYS A 590 7.62 4.37 -9.18
C LYS A 590 8.11 4.94 -10.51
N ASN A 591 7.20 5.46 -11.32
CA ASN A 591 7.47 6.07 -12.62
C ASN A 591 6.45 7.17 -12.91
N ASP A 592 6.87 8.27 -13.57
CA ASP A 592 6.01 9.42 -13.82
C ASP A 592 4.94 9.17 -14.90
N MET A 593 5.13 8.17 -15.78
CA MET A 593 4.11 7.80 -16.77
C MET A 593 3.03 6.94 -16.11
N VAL A 594 1.86 7.51 -15.87
CA VAL A 594 0.70 6.84 -15.26
C VAL A 594 -0.32 6.50 -16.33
N HIS A 595 -0.55 5.21 -16.56
CA HIS A 595 -1.41 4.68 -17.60
C HIS A 595 -2.83 4.33 -17.14
N GLY A 596 -3.00 3.99 -15.86
CA GLY A 596 -4.29 3.64 -15.28
C GLY A 596 -4.36 4.02 -13.81
N ILE A 597 -5.55 4.41 -13.37
CA ILE A 597 -5.84 4.77 -11.98
C ILE A 597 -7.13 4.08 -11.54
N LEU A 598 -7.09 3.36 -10.42
CA LEU A 598 -8.25 2.74 -9.80
C LEU A 598 -8.24 2.99 -8.28
N GLU A 599 -9.41 3.19 -7.70
CA GLU A 599 -9.61 3.26 -6.25
C GLU A 599 -10.09 1.91 -5.72
N ASP A 600 -9.47 1.41 -4.65
CA ASP A 600 -9.89 0.18 -3.97
C ASP A 600 -11.06 0.41 -2.99
N SER A 601 -11.44 -0.62 -2.22
CA SER A 601 -12.52 -0.53 -1.22
C SER A 601 -12.16 0.33 -0.02
N ASP A 602 -10.86 0.41 0.30
CA ASP A 602 -10.31 1.14 1.46
C ASP A 602 -10.00 2.60 1.15
N GLY A 603 -10.30 3.03 -0.10
CA GLY A 603 -10.02 4.39 -0.58
C GLY A 603 -8.56 4.62 -0.97
N CYS A 604 -7.74 3.58 -1.04
CA CYS A 604 -6.40 3.69 -1.60
C CYS A 604 -6.45 3.70 -3.14
N VAL A 605 -5.52 4.41 -3.75
CA VAL A 605 -5.47 4.61 -5.20
C VAL A 605 -4.31 3.83 -5.81
N TRP A 606 -4.64 3.00 -6.79
CA TRP A 606 -3.67 2.16 -7.50
C TRP A 606 -3.33 2.77 -8.85
N LEU A 607 -2.04 2.90 -9.11
CA LEU A 607 -1.47 3.48 -10.33
C LEU A 607 -0.73 2.41 -11.11
N SER A 608 -1.02 2.25 -12.39
CA SER A 608 -0.19 1.45 -13.30
C SER A 608 0.76 2.36 -14.08
N THR A 609 2.03 1.93 -14.19
CA THR A 609 3.11 2.73 -14.76
C THR A 609 3.98 1.92 -15.72
N ASN A 610 4.97 2.57 -16.39
CA ASN A 610 5.98 1.85 -17.17
C ASN A 610 6.92 0.98 -16.31
N LYS A 611 6.86 1.06 -14.98
CA LYS A 611 7.76 0.31 -14.09
C LYS A 611 7.03 -0.34 -12.92
N GLY A 612 5.90 -0.97 -13.17
CA GLY A 612 5.12 -1.66 -12.15
C GLY A 612 3.92 -0.86 -11.63
N LEU A 613 3.36 -1.33 -10.51
CA LEU A 613 2.22 -0.72 -9.84
C LEU A 613 2.66 0.10 -8.64
N THR A 614 1.91 1.15 -8.35
CA THR A 614 2.05 1.95 -7.13
C THR A 614 0.70 2.05 -6.43
N LYS A 615 0.61 1.70 -5.15
CA LYS A 615 -0.55 1.95 -4.29
C LYS A 615 -0.31 3.25 -3.52
N TYR A 616 -1.22 4.19 -3.61
CA TYR A 616 -1.22 5.46 -2.88
C TYR A 616 -2.31 5.46 -1.82
N ASN A 617 -1.95 5.75 -0.58
CA ASN A 617 -2.91 5.93 0.49
C ASN A 617 -3.11 7.45 0.72
N PRO A 618 -4.30 8.02 0.41
CA PRO A 618 -4.53 9.46 0.53
C PRO A 618 -4.61 9.97 1.97
N HIS A 619 -4.94 9.10 2.95
CA HIS A 619 -5.05 9.50 4.37
C HIS A 619 -3.68 9.88 4.96
N ASN A 620 -2.63 9.19 4.54
CA ASN A 620 -1.28 9.39 5.06
C ASN A 620 -0.26 9.79 3.97
N ARG A 621 -0.72 9.91 2.71
CA ARG A 621 0.08 10.31 1.54
C ARG A 621 1.27 9.38 1.27
N PHE A 622 1.15 8.13 1.64
CA PHE A 622 2.20 7.13 1.45
C PHE A 622 2.05 6.40 0.12
N PHE A 623 3.18 6.15 -0.56
CA PHE A 623 3.27 5.38 -1.79
C PHE A 623 3.95 4.04 -1.53
N HIS A 624 3.28 2.94 -1.90
CA HIS A 624 3.87 1.61 -1.93
C HIS A 624 4.06 1.16 -3.37
N ASN A 625 5.27 0.72 -3.71
CA ASN A 625 5.62 0.30 -5.07
C ASN A 625 5.80 -1.21 -5.14
N TYR A 626 5.08 -1.85 -6.08
CA TYR A 626 5.19 -3.27 -6.39
C TYR A 626 6.11 -3.44 -7.60
N GLU A 627 7.06 -4.39 -7.49
CA GLU A 627 8.08 -4.65 -8.51
C GLU A 627 8.03 -6.10 -8.99
N SER A 628 8.65 -6.38 -10.14
CA SER A 628 9.08 -7.74 -10.48
C SER A 628 10.12 -8.23 -9.43
N PRO A 629 10.02 -9.45 -8.87
CA PRO A 629 9.31 -10.62 -9.40
C PRO A 629 7.84 -10.76 -8.98
N ASP A 630 7.28 -9.82 -8.22
CA ASP A 630 5.90 -9.90 -7.73
C ASP A 630 4.87 -9.79 -8.87
N LEU A 631 5.27 -9.16 -9.99
CA LEU A 631 4.41 -8.89 -11.13
C LEU A 631 4.88 -9.66 -12.38
N ASP A 632 3.99 -10.43 -12.97
CA ASP A 632 4.21 -11.05 -14.30
C ASP A 632 4.14 -10.02 -15.45
N VAL A 633 3.55 -8.85 -15.22
CA VAL A 633 3.46 -7.70 -16.14
C VAL A 633 4.11 -6.50 -15.47
N THR A 634 5.14 -5.94 -16.08
CA THR A 634 5.94 -4.85 -15.49
C THR A 634 5.80 -3.51 -16.19
N GLU A 635 5.40 -3.50 -17.46
CA GLU A 635 5.13 -2.31 -18.26
C GLU A 635 3.65 -2.31 -18.69
N PHE A 636 2.91 -1.35 -18.19
CA PHE A 636 1.48 -1.23 -18.39
C PHE A 636 1.13 -0.33 -19.59
N SER A 637 -0.10 -0.47 -20.07
CA SER A 637 -0.59 0.23 -21.27
C SER A 637 -1.70 1.22 -20.93
N ASP A 638 -1.80 2.28 -21.73
CA ASP A 638 -2.94 3.22 -21.65
C ASP A 638 -4.27 2.47 -21.82
N ASP A 639 -5.33 2.96 -21.19
CA ASP A 639 -6.71 2.45 -21.21
C ASP A 639 -6.88 1.02 -20.62
N ALA A 640 -5.79 0.32 -20.27
CA ALA A 640 -5.80 -1.06 -19.83
C ALA A 640 -5.94 -1.19 -18.30
N TYR A 641 -7.01 -0.66 -17.74
CA TYR A 641 -7.33 -0.76 -16.31
C TYR A 641 -8.84 -0.94 -16.09
N TRP A 642 -9.22 -1.74 -15.09
CA TRP A 642 -10.61 -2.08 -14.82
C TRP A 642 -10.82 -2.49 -13.36
N LYS A 643 -11.88 -1.98 -12.73
CA LYS A 643 -12.35 -2.48 -11.44
C LYS A 643 -13.57 -3.38 -11.69
N CYS A 644 -13.47 -4.63 -11.26
CA CYS A 644 -14.58 -5.58 -11.38
C CYS A 644 -15.75 -5.14 -10.49
N PRO A 645 -16.93 -4.89 -11.04
CA PRO A 645 -18.08 -4.46 -10.26
C PRO A 645 -18.68 -5.60 -9.39
N TYR A 646 -18.30 -6.83 -9.66
CA TYR A 646 -18.82 -8.03 -8.96
C TYR A 646 -17.96 -8.43 -7.76
N THR A 647 -16.63 -8.38 -7.91
CA THR A 647 -15.66 -8.88 -6.92
C THR A 647 -14.84 -7.77 -6.25
N GLY A 648 -14.84 -6.56 -6.81
CA GLY A 648 -13.96 -5.49 -6.35
C GLY A 648 -12.49 -5.60 -6.81
N LYS A 649 -12.09 -6.72 -7.43
CA LYS A 649 -10.72 -6.93 -7.93
C LYS A 649 -10.32 -5.86 -8.93
N LEU A 650 -9.07 -5.42 -8.85
CA LEU A 650 -8.47 -4.42 -9.73
C LEU A 650 -7.61 -5.12 -10.79
N PHE A 651 -7.85 -4.80 -12.04
CA PHE A 651 -7.16 -5.37 -13.20
C PHE A 651 -6.31 -4.33 -13.90
N PHE A 652 -5.11 -4.73 -14.32
CA PHE A 652 -4.18 -3.90 -15.08
C PHE A 652 -3.56 -4.71 -16.22
N GLY A 653 -3.57 -4.13 -17.43
CA GLY A 653 -3.04 -4.74 -18.64
C GLY A 653 -1.77 -4.05 -19.13
N GLY A 654 -0.92 -4.82 -19.77
CA GLY A 654 0.34 -4.33 -20.30
C GLY A 654 0.86 -5.09 -21.49
N ILE A 655 2.16 -4.98 -21.74
CA ILE A 655 2.81 -5.49 -22.95
C ILE A 655 2.61 -7.00 -23.14
N ASN A 656 2.68 -7.76 -22.05
CA ASN A 656 2.73 -9.23 -22.13
C ASN A 656 1.59 -9.93 -21.39
N GLY A 657 0.57 -9.20 -20.91
CA GLY A 657 -0.55 -9.83 -20.23
C GLY A 657 -1.45 -8.89 -19.44
N VAL A 658 -2.28 -9.51 -18.61
CA VAL A 658 -3.17 -8.86 -17.65
C VAL A 658 -2.86 -9.42 -16.27
N ILE A 659 -2.78 -8.56 -15.28
CA ILE A 659 -2.72 -8.93 -13.87
C ILE A 659 -3.91 -8.37 -13.12
N TRP A 660 -4.22 -8.99 -12.00
CA TRP A 660 -5.22 -8.47 -11.06
C TRP A 660 -4.77 -8.65 -9.62
N VAL A 661 -5.33 -7.85 -8.77
CA VAL A 661 -5.15 -7.89 -7.33
C VAL A 661 -6.51 -7.84 -6.64
N ASP A 662 -6.62 -8.56 -5.53
CA ASP A 662 -7.71 -8.42 -4.57
C ASP A 662 -7.20 -7.46 -3.48
N PRO A 663 -7.61 -6.18 -3.50
CA PRO A 663 -7.02 -5.14 -2.66
C PRO A 663 -7.45 -5.24 -1.21
#